data_1907c4eee949965c22af961e425bb982
#
_entry.id   1907c4eee949965c22af961e425bb982
#
_cell.length_a   1.000
_cell.length_b   1.000
_cell.length_c   1.000
_cell.angle_alpha   90.00
_cell.angle_beta   90.00
_cell.angle_gamma   90.00
#
_symmetry.space_group_name_H-M   'P 1'
#
loop_
_entity.id
_entity.type
_entity.pdbx_description
1 polymer ?
#
loop_
_entity_poly.entity_id
_entity_poly.type
_entity_poly.pdbx_seq_one_letter_code
_entity_poly.pdbx_strand_id
1 'polypeptide(L)'
;MNKITRTGSLVLSLTLALGLFSGCGSAEPGSTPGPDKVYVPQYTKLEGLAGGINLAETAEGRLFLTAEVESGPVLKKYQKYDENGEPLTDAEGKPVMEEESVTENVPAVFTLDAAGGGLARFEGYSVSALPEGAEGSVELAAIRPLAGGGLAALERLSYSLPQEEVYRESCLLRIFDAKGAETAKREFGPGSEEGGESPSFTAMAADAQGRIFLMDQTGGRVLAVDGSGAELGAVRADEQTYLQGLFQSAAGEVYAMTPKPEGGGIDLHAIDLGSKKLGQTVHSLSYEAYGAYSGGGGYDACYNEGESFCALRLGAQPERLLSWINCDINSSSVVRGFVSEGGEVLCLLNDYDGGGGAYLVRLVPTPADQVKPKTTLSLACNYLDYDVRRAVLDFNRKNAEFRIEVRDYSQYNTDEDYGAGLTKLTTEIGAGSVPDILLTNGIPMESFAAKGLFTDLWPFIEADSRFGGREGLVQPFFNALSREGKLYEITGGFTLQTLAGPSSVVGTQPGWSFDQLRAALDKMPQGCEVFSRGWTRREVFANVCSLSLGSFVDWKNGVCRFDTGEFADLLRFTELFPEEYKWDDDDFSPKNGEEARIREGRQMLRQMYINSLYSYSYDASLYGKAGMTLIGYPGVPGSGAVFSYSGGLAISEACKNKNVAWDFISYCLDPDNQQDAFGGLPTNKAVFDKLFRDNIGEKMTSYSDDGAEVETVFTEDYARSIQDVINSTVTVSGRTSGTLSSIINEEAEGFFAGQKSADEVARNIQNRASIYVNEQR
;
A
#
# COMPACT_ATOMS: atom_id res chain seq x y z
N MET A 1 15.92 -56.12 -26.55
CA MET A 1 14.76 -56.91 -27.01
C MET A 1 13.49 -56.09 -26.72
N ASN A 2 12.72 -55.88 -27.79
CA ASN A 2 11.33 -55.45 -27.91
C ASN A 2 10.95 -54.07 -27.30
N LYS A 3 10.79 -53.03 -28.12
CA LYS A 3 9.69 -52.64 -29.04
C LYS A 3 8.33 -52.70 -28.32
N ILE A 4 7.62 -51.56 -28.21
CA ILE A 4 6.52 -51.24 -29.09
C ILE A 4 5.99 -49.79 -28.79
N THR A 5 5.94 -49.00 -29.82
CA THR A 5 5.18 -47.80 -30.17
C THR A 5 3.68 -47.91 -29.90
N ARG A 6 3.01 -46.78 -29.57
CA ARG A 6 1.92 -46.15 -30.39
C ARG A 6 1.11 -45.14 -29.58
N THR A 7 1.17 -43.89 -30.01
CA THR A 7 0.06 -43.02 -30.44
C THR A 7 -1.32 -43.36 -29.89
N GLY A 8 -1.90 -42.35 -29.22
CA GLY A 8 -3.31 -42.31 -28.90
C GLY A 8 -3.75 -40.87 -28.76
N SER A 9 -4.25 -40.27 -29.87
CA SER A 9 -4.99 -39.02 -29.89
C SER A 9 -6.22 -39.13 -29.01
N LEU A 10 -6.40 -38.24 -28.03
CA LEU A 10 -7.64 -38.08 -27.31
C LEU A 10 -8.45 -36.93 -27.94
N VAL A 11 -9.49 -37.30 -28.65
CA VAL A 11 -10.58 -36.42 -29.11
C VAL A 11 -11.42 -36.08 -27.88
N LEU A 12 -11.46 -34.83 -27.48
CA LEU A 12 -12.36 -34.34 -26.43
C LEU A 12 -13.70 -34.01 -27.09
N SER A 13 -14.70 -34.88 -26.88
CA SER A 13 -16.10 -34.69 -27.28
C SER A 13 -16.77 -33.70 -26.32
N LEU A 14 -17.12 -32.52 -26.86
CA LEU A 14 -17.99 -31.55 -26.24
C LEU A 14 -19.40 -32.06 -26.21
N THR A 15 -19.94 -32.43 -25.07
CA THR A 15 -21.37 -32.72 -24.89
C THR A 15 -22.08 -31.44 -24.46
N LEU A 16 -22.73 -30.77 -25.40
CA LEU A 16 -23.71 -29.70 -25.15
C LEU A 16 -24.96 -30.32 -24.50
N ALA A 17 -25.23 -30.01 -23.24
CA ALA A 17 -26.52 -30.24 -22.62
C ALA A 17 -27.38 -28.97 -22.82
N LEU A 18 -28.24 -29.02 -23.85
CA LEU A 18 -29.36 -28.06 -24.04
C LEU A 18 -30.42 -28.37 -23.00
N GLY A 19 -30.52 -27.56 -21.96
CA GLY A 19 -31.69 -27.47 -21.09
C GLY A 19 -32.61 -26.38 -21.59
N LEU A 20 -33.70 -26.77 -22.24
CA LEU A 20 -34.82 -25.89 -22.59
C LEU A 20 -35.54 -25.42 -21.33
N PHE A 21 -35.42 -24.12 -21.01
CA PHE A 21 -36.42 -23.42 -20.21
C PHE A 21 -37.04 -22.32 -21.06
N SER A 22 -38.24 -22.61 -21.55
CA SER A 22 -39.17 -21.62 -22.07
C SER A 22 -39.78 -20.83 -20.91
N GLY A 23 -39.50 -19.56 -20.86
CA GLY A 23 -40.15 -18.59 -19.99
C GLY A 23 -40.04 -17.22 -20.66
N CYS A 24 -41.09 -16.82 -21.40
CA CYS A 24 -41.21 -15.46 -21.93
C CYS A 24 -41.34 -14.46 -20.79
N GLY A 25 -40.39 -13.56 -20.72
CA GLY A 25 -40.43 -12.34 -19.93
C GLY A 25 -39.29 -11.47 -20.41
N SER A 26 -39.60 -10.46 -21.24
CA SER A 26 -38.67 -9.46 -21.70
C SER A 26 -38.24 -8.60 -20.49
N ALA A 27 -37.13 -8.94 -19.83
CA ALA A 27 -36.42 -8.09 -18.94
C ALA A 27 -35.25 -7.44 -19.70
N GLU A 28 -35.12 -6.13 -19.62
CA GLU A 28 -34.00 -5.39 -20.16
C GLU A 28 -32.71 -5.93 -19.56
N PRO A 29 -31.61 -6.11 -20.33
CA PRO A 29 -30.34 -6.55 -19.79
C PRO A 29 -29.69 -5.37 -19.08
N GLY A 30 -29.60 -5.39 -17.75
CA GLY A 30 -28.75 -4.43 -17.06
C GLY A 30 -29.12 -3.95 -15.67
N SER A 31 -29.90 -4.69 -14.89
CA SER A 31 -29.95 -4.40 -13.44
C SER A 31 -29.74 -5.71 -12.67
N THR A 32 -28.55 -5.89 -12.14
CA THR A 32 -28.38 -6.80 -11.00
C THR A 32 -29.32 -6.27 -9.91
N PRO A 33 -30.23 -7.09 -9.31
CA PRO A 33 -31.03 -6.62 -8.18
C PRO A 33 -30.06 -6.09 -7.12
N GLY A 34 -30.25 -4.84 -6.69
CA GLY A 34 -29.50 -4.30 -5.57
C GLY A 34 -29.70 -5.18 -4.33
N PRO A 35 -28.78 -5.17 -3.35
CA PRO A 35 -28.93 -5.96 -2.14
C PRO A 35 -30.27 -5.61 -1.47
N ASP A 36 -31.00 -6.62 -0.99
CA ASP A 36 -32.30 -6.44 -0.30
C ASP A 36 -32.17 -5.50 0.91
N LYS A 37 -30.96 -5.34 1.43
CA LYS A 37 -30.61 -4.48 2.57
C LYS A 37 -29.36 -3.69 2.28
N VAL A 38 -29.34 -2.44 2.75
CA VAL A 38 -28.16 -1.56 2.78
C VAL A 38 -27.78 -1.26 4.22
N TYR A 39 -26.50 -1.12 4.50
CA TYR A 39 -26.05 -0.72 5.83
C TYR A 39 -26.04 0.81 5.93
N VAL A 40 -26.78 1.33 6.90
CA VAL A 40 -26.85 2.77 7.18
C VAL A 40 -25.98 3.08 8.39
N PRO A 41 -24.90 3.91 8.26
CA PRO A 41 -24.04 4.23 9.37
C PRO A 41 -24.71 5.24 10.34
N GLN A 42 -24.58 4.95 11.63
CA GLN A 42 -24.98 5.82 12.74
C GLN A 42 -23.76 6.13 13.59
N TYR A 43 -23.32 7.39 13.56
CA TYR A 43 -22.11 7.83 14.23
C TYR A 43 -22.40 8.30 15.66
N THR A 44 -21.62 7.82 16.63
CA THR A 44 -21.58 8.32 18.00
C THR A 44 -20.16 8.78 18.30
N LYS A 45 -19.94 10.08 18.49
CA LYS A 45 -18.62 10.63 18.82
C LYS A 45 -18.24 10.23 20.25
N LEU A 46 -17.00 9.80 20.44
CA LEU A 46 -16.43 9.44 21.73
C LEU A 46 -15.69 10.65 22.30
N GLU A 47 -16.34 11.34 23.20
CA GLU A 47 -15.82 12.59 23.80
C GLU A 47 -14.83 12.30 24.95
N GLY A 48 -13.86 13.20 25.15
CA GLY A 48 -12.91 13.13 26.29
C GLY A 48 -11.67 12.29 26.07
N LEU A 49 -11.41 11.88 24.80
CA LEU A 49 -10.15 11.26 24.41
C LEU A 49 -9.20 12.35 23.90
N ALA A 50 -7.93 12.33 24.35
CA ALA A 50 -6.90 13.29 23.92
C ALA A 50 -6.31 12.94 22.56
N GLY A 51 -6.50 11.69 22.11
CA GLY A 51 -6.03 11.18 20.82
C GLY A 51 -7.02 10.20 20.22
N GLY A 52 -6.58 9.43 19.25
CA GLY A 52 -7.34 8.34 18.65
C GLY A 52 -7.43 7.10 19.55
N ILE A 53 -8.22 6.14 19.10
CA ILE A 53 -8.27 4.79 19.70
C ILE A 53 -7.06 4.01 19.19
N ASN A 54 -6.28 3.43 20.11
CA ASN A 54 -5.09 2.64 19.75
C ASN A 54 -5.42 1.14 19.68
N LEU A 55 -6.12 0.61 20.68
CA LEU A 55 -6.51 -0.80 20.75
C LEU A 55 -8.01 -0.90 21.05
N ALA A 56 -8.62 -1.99 20.60
CA ALA A 56 -10.02 -2.27 20.92
C ALA A 56 -10.28 -3.77 21.01
N GLU A 57 -11.07 -4.16 22.00
CA GLU A 57 -11.47 -5.54 22.26
C GLU A 57 -12.95 -5.60 22.68
N THR A 58 -13.55 -6.77 22.54
CA THR A 58 -14.94 -7.00 22.94
C THR A 58 -15.05 -8.20 23.87
N ALA A 59 -15.88 -8.10 24.88
CA ALA A 59 -16.28 -9.21 25.73
C ALA A 59 -17.65 -8.96 26.37
N GLU A 60 -18.51 -9.99 26.41
CA GLU A 60 -19.80 -9.98 27.10
C GLU A 60 -20.69 -8.77 26.73
N GLY A 61 -20.71 -8.38 25.43
CA GLY A 61 -21.51 -7.25 24.94
C GLY A 61 -20.98 -5.86 25.32
N ARG A 62 -19.75 -5.76 25.85
CA ARG A 62 -19.06 -4.50 26.14
C ARG A 62 -17.84 -4.36 25.26
N LEU A 63 -17.57 -3.13 24.87
CA LEU A 63 -16.35 -2.75 24.18
C LEU A 63 -15.33 -2.22 25.19
N PHE A 64 -14.09 -2.62 25.05
CA PHE A 64 -12.93 -2.07 25.76
C PHE A 64 -12.03 -1.43 24.73
N LEU A 65 -11.59 -0.21 24.99
CA LEU A 65 -10.69 0.50 24.09
C LEU A 65 -9.61 1.23 24.89
N THR A 66 -8.48 1.47 24.24
CA THR A 66 -7.42 2.30 24.78
C THR A 66 -7.33 3.59 23.98
N ALA A 67 -7.13 4.68 24.68
CA ALA A 67 -6.84 5.98 24.11
C ALA A 67 -5.96 6.75 25.09
N GLU A 68 -5.38 7.83 24.61
CA GLU A 68 -4.63 8.74 25.48
C GLU A 68 -5.54 9.70 26.18
N VAL A 69 -5.15 10.07 27.39
CA VAL A 69 -5.77 11.16 28.17
C VAL A 69 -4.68 12.11 28.64
N GLU A 70 -5.02 13.36 28.75
CA GLU A 70 -4.10 14.33 29.37
C GLU A 70 -3.84 13.96 30.84
N SER A 71 -2.57 13.84 31.19
CA SER A 71 -2.16 13.73 32.60
C SER A 71 -2.40 15.07 33.29
N GLY A 72 -2.52 15.05 34.61
CA GLY A 72 -2.32 16.28 35.38
C GLY A 72 -0.87 16.81 35.17
N PRO A 73 -0.60 18.08 35.55
CA PRO A 73 0.73 18.64 35.36
C PRO A 73 1.79 17.84 36.13
N VAL A 74 2.80 17.40 35.39
CA VAL A 74 3.94 16.64 35.91
C VAL A 74 5.18 17.54 35.85
N LEU A 75 5.97 17.60 36.93
CA LEU A 75 7.23 18.32 36.95
C LEU A 75 8.30 17.45 36.28
N LYS A 76 8.81 17.90 35.15
CA LYS A 76 9.96 17.28 34.46
C LYS A 76 11.21 18.12 34.63
N LYS A 77 12.32 17.42 34.75
CA LYS A 77 13.64 18.05 34.79
C LYS A 77 14.31 17.93 33.42
N TYR A 78 14.61 19.04 32.83
CA TYR A 78 15.35 19.11 31.55
C TYR A 78 16.72 19.68 31.78
N GLN A 79 17.71 19.16 31.05
CA GLN A 79 19.02 19.79 31.03
C GLN A 79 18.92 21.14 30.34
N LYS A 80 19.51 22.18 30.96
CA LYS A 80 19.63 23.50 30.34
C LYS A 80 20.75 23.52 29.30
N TYR A 81 20.44 24.19 28.18
CA TYR A 81 21.40 24.45 27.12
C TYR A 81 21.63 25.95 27.00
N ASP A 82 22.82 26.36 26.54
CA ASP A 82 23.11 27.76 26.21
C ASP A 82 22.50 28.17 24.86
N GLU A 83 22.72 29.43 24.44
CA GLU A 83 22.20 29.97 23.16
C GLU A 83 22.83 29.32 21.91
N ASN A 84 23.88 28.50 22.07
CA ASN A 84 24.54 27.75 21.01
C ASN A 84 24.13 26.26 21.01
N GLY A 85 23.22 25.84 21.93
CA GLY A 85 22.80 24.45 22.05
C GLY A 85 23.74 23.55 22.84
N GLU A 86 24.76 24.13 23.56
CA GLU A 86 25.65 23.35 24.39
C GLU A 86 25.09 23.16 25.82
N PRO A 87 25.23 21.96 26.40
CA PRO A 87 24.68 21.65 27.72
C PRO A 87 25.37 22.50 28.82
N LEU A 88 24.57 23.20 29.60
CA LEU A 88 25.04 23.99 30.72
C LEU A 88 25.43 23.07 31.87
N THR A 89 26.63 23.30 32.43
CA THR A 89 27.11 22.61 33.63
C THR A 89 27.38 23.60 34.76
N ASP A 90 27.26 23.17 36.00
CA ASP A 90 27.62 23.95 37.18
C ASP A 90 29.14 24.02 37.38
N ALA A 91 29.60 24.73 38.43
CA ALA A 91 31.00 24.90 38.74
C ALA A 91 31.74 23.57 39.09
N GLU A 92 30.99 22.51 39.33
CA GLU A 92 31.50 21.16 39.62
C GLU A 92 31.40 20.23 38.39
N GLY A 93 30.95 20.76 37.22
CA GLY A 93 30.80 20.02 35.96
C GLY A 93 29.53 19.17 35.86
N LYS A 94 28.58 19.37 36.77
CA LYS A 94 27.29 18.64 36.72
C LYS A 94 26.28 19.38 35.82
N PRO A 95 25.35 18.63 35.14
CA PRO A 95 24.32 19.23 34.36
C PRO A 95 23.43 20.19 35.16
N VAL A 96 23.22 21.39 34.65
CA VAL A 96 22.23 22.33 35.21
C VAL A 96 20.86 21.92 34.72
N MET A 97 19.97 21.54 35.64
CA MET A 97 18.62 21.09 35.34
C MET A 97 17.61 22.21 35.58
N GLU A 98 16.58 22.30 34.72
CA GLU A 98 15.40 23.16 34.91
C GLU A 98 14.17 22.30 35.13
N GLU A 99 13.31 22.67 36.06
CA GLU A 99 12.04 22.00 36.29
C GLU A 99 10.92 22.73 35.51
N GLU A 100 10.26 21.99 34.65
CA GLU A 100 9.13 22.51 33.90
C GLU A 100 7.87 21.68 34.20
N SER A 101 6.72 22.35 34.36
CA SER A 101 5.44 21.70 34.53
C SER A 101 4.85 21.39 33.14
N VAL A 102 4.82 20.12 32.77
CA VAL A 102 4.30 19.67 31.48
C VAL A 102 3.04 18.82 31.65
N THR A 103 2.11 18.94 30.74
CA THR A 103 0.98 18.00 30.59
C THR A 103 1.37 16.97 29.54
N GLU A 104 1.24 15.71 29.90
CA GLU A 104 1.56 14.60 29.00
C GLU A 104 0.30 13.81 28.66
N ASN A 105 0.27 13.19 27.50
CA ASN A 105 -0.71 12.20 27.18
C ASN A 105 -0.27 10.83 27.74
N VAL A 106 -1.15 10.18 28.47
CA VAL A 106 -0.89 8.86 29.05
C VAL A 106 -1.96 7.86 28.61
N PRO A 107 -1.59 6.59 28.37
CA PRO A 107 -2.55 5.55 28.02
C PRO A 107 -3.60 5.34 29.11
N ALA A 108 -4.86 5.23 28.72
CA ALA A 108 -5.98 4.90 29.56
C ALA A 108 -6.87 3.85 28.90
N VAL A 109 -7.56 3.07 29.71
CA VAL A 109 -8.53 2.09 29.23
C VAL A 109 -9.94 2.61 29.50
N PHE A 110 -10.81 2.46 28.51
CA PHE A 110 -12.21 2.83 28.57
C PHE A 110 -13.11 1.63 28.31
N THR A 111 -14.30 1.67 28.84
CA THR A 111 -15.37 0.72 28.53
C THR A 111 -16.57 1.45 27.95
N LEU A 112 -17.28 0.79 27.06
CA LEU A 112 -18.41 1.30 26.31
C LEU A 112 -19.41 0.18 26.09
N ASP A 113 -20.72 0.44 26.18
CA ASP A 113 -21.69 -0.57 25.75
C ASP A 113 -21.81 -0.66 24.24
N ALA A 114 -22.29 -1.78 23.73
CA ALA A 114 -22.44 -1.99 22.29
C ALA A 114 -23.49 -1.06 21.64
N ALA A 115 -24.34 -0.37 22.42
CA ALA A 115 -25.30 0.61 21.94
C ALA A 115 -24.67 2.01 21.78
N GLY A 116 -23.43 2.20 22.18
CA GLY A 116 -22.69 3.47 22.09
C GLY A 116 -22.88 4.35 23.31
N GLY A 117 -23.52 3.85 24.37
CA GLY A 117 -23.70 4.57 25.63
C GLY A 117 -22.63 4.26 26.65
N GLY A 118 -22.47 5.15 27.63
CA GLY A 118 -21.71 4.88 28.82
C GLY A 118 -20.19 4.77 28.62
N LEU A 119 -19.59 5.56 27.72
CA LEU A 119 -18.13 5.66 27.65
C LEU A 119 -17.63 6.08 29.03
N ALA A 120 -16.89 5.19 29.70
CA ALA A 120 -16.37 5.39 31.03
C ALA A 120 -14.93 4.90 31.12
N ARG A 121 -14.09 5.63 31.83
CA ARG A 121 -12.74 5.19 32.13
C ARG A 121 -12.78 3.96 33.02
N PHE A 122 -11.94 2.99 32.76
CA PHE A 122 -11.72 1.86 33.68
C PHE A 122 -10.80 2.34 34.80
N GLU A 123 -11.41 2.79 35.90
CA GLU A 123 -10.75 3.55 36.97
C GLU A 123 -9.62 2.78 37.65
N GLY A 124 -9.62 1.46 37.59
CA GLY A 124 -8.57 0.62 38.16
C GLY A 124 -7.25 0.64 37.41
N TYR A 125 -7.26 1.05 36.15
CA TYR A 125 -6.05 1.07 35.34
C TYR A 125 -5.42 2.48 35.29
N SER A 126 -4.14 2.52 35.62
CA SER A 126 -3.23 3.61 35.31
C SER A 126 -1.91 3.02 34.83
N VAL A 127 -1.25 3.66 33.89
CA VAL A 127 0.06 3.24 33.39
C VAL A 127 1.07 3.12 34.55
N SER A 128 1.93 2.10 34.50
CA SER A 128 2.96 1.89 35.51
C SER A 128 3.98 3.02 35.48
N ALA A 129 4.49 3.38 36.66
CA ALA A 129 5.65 4.28 36.74
C ALA A 129 6.93 3.52 36.36
N LEU A 130 7.88 4.23 35.74
CA LEU A 130 9.23 3.73 35.57
C LEU A 130 9.96 3.63 36.93
N PRO A 131 11.04 2.81 37.03
CA PRO A 131 11.89 2.79 38.19
C PRO A 131 12.43 4.19 38.56
N GLU A 132 12.72 4.45 39.83
CA GLU A 132 13.21 5.74 40.29
C GLU A 132 14.56 6.09 39.61
N GLY A 133 14.63 7.28 39.00
CA GLY A 133 15.78 7.75 38.23
C GLY A 133 15.96 7.17 36.84
N ALA A 134 15.00 6.39 36.34
CA ALA A 134 14.99 5.91 34.99
C ALA A 134 14.38 6.94 34.02
N GLU A 135 14.95 7.01 32.82
CA GLU A 135 14.44 7.80 31.70
C GLU A 135 13.94 6.84 30.60
N GLY A 136 12.72 7.05 30.09
CA GLY A 136 12.16 6.17 29.08
C GLY A 136 10.65 6.30 28.97
N SER A 137 10.00 5.25 28.46
CA SER A 137 8.56 5.20 28.23
C SER A 137 7.91 3.90 28.70
N VAL A 138 6.62 3.97 28.98
CA VAL A 138 5.76 2.82 29.20
C VAL A 138 4.66 2.84 28.15
N GLU A 139 4.59 1.79 27.35
CA GLU A 139 3.59 1.58 26.30
C GLU A 139 2.58 0.54 26.75
N LEU A 140 1.28 0.79 26.54
CA LEU A 140 0.24 -0.23 26.70
C LEU A 140 0.15 -1.04 25.40
N ALA A 141 0.86 -2.17 25.36
CA ALA A 141 1.03 -2.99 24.17
C ALA A 141 -0.21 -3.83 23.81
N ALA A 142 -0.97 -4.30 24.83
CA ALA A 142 -2.20 -5.06 24.60
C ALA A 142 -3.15 -4.95 25.79
N ILE A 143 -4.44 -5.09 25.50
CA ILE A 143 -5.49 -5.29 26.51
C ILE A 143 -6.28 -6.56 26.18
N ARG A 144 -6.77 -7.23 27.22
CA ARG A 144 -7.73 -8.33 27.07
C ARG A 144 -8.79 -8.26 28.15
N PRO A 145 -10.05 -8.06 27.77
CA PRO A 145 -11.16 -8.24 28.69
C PRO A 145 -11.23 -9.69 29.17
N LEU A 146 -11.49 -9.86 30.48
CA LEU A 146 -11.62 -11.16 31.12
C LEU A 146 -13.07 -11.44 31.47
N ALA A 147 -13.42 -12.71 31.60
CA ALA A 147 -14.75 -13.13 32.02
C ALA A 147 -15.16 -12.45 33.34
N GLY A 148 -16.44 -12.02 33.44
CA GLY A 148 -16.94 -11.28 34.59
C GLY A 148 -16.54 -9.81 34.64
N GLY A 149 -16.03 -9.23 33.53
CA GLY A 149 -15.74 -7.80 33.40
C GLY A 149 -14.38 -7.33 33.93
N GLY A 150 -13.47 -8.26 34.22
CA GLY A 150 -12.07 -7.94 34.54
C GLY A 150 -11.25 -7.54 33.30
N LEU A 151 -10.00 -7.16 33.53
CA LEU A 151 -9.08 -6.72 32.47
C LEU A 151 -7.69 -7.30 32.71
N ALA A 152 -7.05 -7.83 31.65
CA ALA A 152 -5.61 -8.00 31.59
C ALA A 152 -5.03 -6.88 30.73
N ALA A 153 -3.97 -6.23 31.22
CA ALA A 153 -3.19 -5.20 30.52
C ALA A 153 -1.75 -5.63 30.43
N LEU A 154 -1.17 -5.50 29.24
CA LEU A 154 0.23 -5.80 28.96
C LEU A 154 0.95 -4.50 28.65
N GLU A 155 1.89 -4.12 29.49
CA GLU A 155 2.71 -2.95 29.34
C GLU A 155 4.13 -3.33 28.90
N ARG A 156 4.74 -2.53 28.03
CA ARG A 156 6.15 -2.60 27.66
C ARG A 156 6.85 -1.41 28.29
N LEU A 157 7.88 -1.67 29.05
CA LEU A 157 8.73 -0.69 29.70
C LEU A 157 10.07 -0.65 28.96
N SER A 158 10.43 0.50 28.43
CA SER A 158 11.69 0.74 27.72
C SER A 158 12.38 1.92 28.41
N TYR A 159 13.49 1.71 29.11
CA TYR A 159 14.11 2.75 29.90
C TYR A 159 15.63 2.58 30.01
N SER A 160 16.30 3.70 30.23
CA SER A 160 17.71 3.75 30.57
C SER A 160 17.89 4.16 32.02
N LEU A 161 18.96 3.67 32.63
CA LEU A 161 19.45 4.10 33.93
C LEU A 161 20.75 4.89 33.69
N PRO A 162 20.70 6.23 33.60
CA PRO A 162 21.86 7.03 33.17
C PRO A 162 23.12 6.82 34.01
N GLN A 163 22.97 6.47 35.29
CA GLN A 163 24.08 6.20 36.18
C GLN A 163 24.75 4.82 35.95
N GLU A 164 24.04 3.89 35.30
CA GLU A 164 24.54 2.56 35.01
C GLU A 164 24.93 2.39 33.54
N GLU A 165 24.62 3.38 32.67
CA GLU A 165 24.75 3.32 31.20
C GLU A 165 24.09 2.06 30.59
N VAL A 166 22.96 1.61 31.20
CA VAL A 166 22.24 0.39 30.80
C VAL A 166 20.87 0.73 30.28
N TYR A 167 20.57 0.29 29.06
CA TYR A 167 19.22 0.28 28.49
C TYR A 167 18.55 -1.04 28.85
N ARG A 168 17.29 -0.98 29.28
CA ARG A 168 16.47 -2.14 29.68
C ARG A 168 15.13 -2.12 29.00
N GLU A 169 14.71 -3.31 28.60
CA GLU A 169 13.34 -3.58 28.18
C GLU A 169 12.74 -4.66 29.05
N SER A 170 11.49 -4.48 29.47
CA SER A 170 10.69 -5.50 30.14
C SER A 170 9.22 -5.42 29.76
N CYS A 171 8.51 -6.52 29.90
CA CYS A 171 7.05 -6.56 29.73
C CYS A 171 6.39 -6.83 31.08
N LEU A 172 5.28 -6.14 31.34
CA LEU A 172 4.56 -6.22 32.59
C LEU A 172 3.10 -6.60 32.32
N LEU A 173 2.72 -7.80 32.76
CA LEU A 173 1.32 -8.24 32.77
C LEU A 173 0.66 -7.83 34.07
N ARG A 174 -0.46 -7.13 33.96
CA ARG A 174 -1.29 -6.69 35.13
C ARG A 174 -2.72 -7.20 34.94
N ILE A 175 -3.28 -7.74 35.96
CA ILE A 175 -4.64 -8.33 35.97
C ILE A 175 -5.51 -7.61 36.99
N PHE A 176 -6.68 -7.16 36.52
CA PHE A 176 -7.64 -6.39 37.32
C PHE A 176 -9.00 -7.12 37.39
N ASP A 177 -9.66 -7.02 38.49
CA ASP A 177 -11.06 -7.47 38.63
C ASP A 177 -12.04 -6.46 38.01
N ALA A 178 -13.32 -6.79 37.95
CA ALA A 178 -14.38 -5.93 37.41
C ALA A 178 -14.57 -4.59 38.16
N LYS A 179 -14.01 -4.47 39.35
CA LYS A 179 -14.04 -3.22 40.15
C LYS A 179 -12.78 -2.39 39.96
N GLY A 180 -11.83 -2.87 39.15
CA GLY A 180 -10.57 -2.22 38.90
C GLY A 180 -9.49 -2.49 39.97
N ALA A 181 -9.71 -3.42 40.89
CA ALA A 181 -8.65 -3.81 41.83
C ALA A 181 -7.61 -4.71 41.10
N GLU A 182 -6.34 -4.35 41.20
CA GLU A 182 -5.23 -5.18 40.69
C GLU A 182 -5.13 -6.46 41.50
N THR A 183 -5.37 -7.59 40.87
CA THR A 183 -5.39 -8.91 41.52
C THR A 183 -4.09 -9.68 41.31
N ALA A 184 -3.35 -9.40 40.20
CA ALA A 184 -2.06 -9.98 39.93
C ALA A 184 -1.19 -9.04 39.11
N LYS A 185 0.12 -9.17 39.29
CA LYS A 185 1.16 -8.44 38.54
C LYS A 185 2.35 -9.35 38.30
N ARG A 186 2.82 -9.44 37.05
CA ARG A 186 4.02 -10.20 36.70
C ARG A 186 4.86 -9.45 35.70
N GLU A 187 6.13 -9.29 36.03
CA GLU A 187 7.14 -8.71 35.15
C GLU A 187 7.95 -9.81 34.46
N PHE A 188 8.22 -9.62 33.17
CA PHE A 188 9.07 -10.45 32.31
C PHE A 188 10.20 -9.54 31.85
N GLY A 189 11.41 -9.74 32.37
CA GLY A 189 12.55 -8.89 32.09
C GLY A 189 13.81 -9.66 31.73
N PRO A 190 14.93 -8.96 31.50
CA PRO A 190 16.21 -9.58 31.24
C PRO A 190 16.60 -10.52 32.40
N GLY A 191 16.84 -11.80 32.07
CA GLY A 191 17.21 -12.80 33.08
C GLY A 191 16.06 -13.58 33.70
N SER A 192 14.81 -13.41 33.27
CA SER A 192 13.71 -14.29 33.66
C SER A 192 13.84 -15.70 33.08
N GLU A 193 14.74 -15.92 32.13
CA GLU A 193 15.13 -17.23 31.56
C GLU A 193 16.64 -17.34 31.43
N GLU A 194 17.21 -18.56 31.56
CA GLU A 194 18.63 -18.82 31.42
C GLU A 194 19.15 -18.45 30.04
N GLY A 195 19.90 -17.35 29.94
CA GLY A 195 20.64 -16.93 28.73
C GLY A 195 19.85 -16.14 27.71
N GLY A 196 18.65 -15.63 28.05
CA GLY A 196 17.70 -15.05 27.10
C GLY A 196 17.72 -13.53 26.94
N GLU A 197 17.42 -13.09 25.74
CA GLU A 197 16.95 -11.75 25.43
C GLU A 197 15.63 -11.48 26.16
N SER A 198 15.32 -10.21 26.43
CA SER A 198 14.02 -9.84 27.02
C SER A 198 12.89 -10.27 26.09
N PRO A 199 11.80 -10.91 26.57
CA PRO A 199 10.67 -11.27 25.72
C PRO A 199 9.98 -10.02 25.20
N SER A 200 9.63 -10.01 23.91
CA SER A 200 8.85 -8.96 23.27
C SER A 200 7.42 -9.43 23.07
N PHE A 201 6.58 -9.26 24.07
CA PHE A 201 5.16 -9.59 23.95
C PHE A 201 4.41 -8.48 23.19
N THR A 202 3.78 -8.84 22.07
CA THR A 202 3.10 -7.89 21.16
C THR A 202 1.60 -8.16 21.03
N ALA A 203 1.11 -9.33 21.44
CA ALA A 203 -0.31 -9.67 21.42
C ALA A 203 -0.72 -10.53 22.61
N MET A 204 -1.99 -10.45 22.98
CA MET A 204 -2.58 -11.17 24.11
C MET A 204 -3.98 -11.68 23.76
N ALA A 205 -4.28 -12.90 24.18
CA ALA A 205 -5.62 -13.48 24.12
C ALA A 205 -5.91 -14.21 25.45
N ALA A 206 -7.19 -14.47 25.74
CA ALA A 206 -7.57 -15.30 26.88
C ALA A 206 -8.56 -16.37 26.41
N ASP A 207 -8.56 -17.55 27.05
CA ASP A 207 -9.52 -18.58 26.74
C ASP A 207 -10.72 -18.58 27.71
N ALA A 208 -11.68 -19.46 27.44
CA ALA A 208 -12.89 -19.61 28.30
C ALA A 208 -12.58 -20.12 29.72
N GLN A 209 -11.39 -20.68 29.96
CA GLN A 209 -10.92 -21.13 31.25
C GLN A 209 -10.21 -20.03 32.06
N GLY A 210 -10.05 -18.84 31.49
CA GLY A 210 -9.36 -17.70 32.08
C GLY A 210 -7.83 -17.79 32.03
N ARG A 211 -7.28 -18.68 31.19
CA ARG A 211 -5.84 -18.70 30.87
C ARG A 211 -5.53 -17.55 29.91
N ILE A 212 -4.41 -16.88 30.13
CA ILE A 212 -3.96 -15.76 29.31
C ILE A 212 -2.78 -16.24 28.46
N PHE A 213 -2.81 -15.94 27.18
CA PHE A 213 -1.81 -16.29 26.19
C PHE A 213 -1.10 -15.02 25.72
N LEU A 214 0.22 -14.99 25.82
CA LEU A 214 1.08 -13.90 25.46
C LEU A 214 1.94 -14.31 24.26
N MET A 215 1.90 -13.57 23.17
CA MET A 215 2.71 -13.83 21.99
C MET A 215 4.06 -13.13 22.11
N ASP A 216 5.12 -13.91 22.29
CA ASP A 216 6.51 -13.48 22.28
C ASP A 216 7.05 -13.54 20.86
N GLN A 217 7.14 -12.39 20.23
CA GLN A 217 7.56 -12.28 18.83
C GLN A 217 9.05 -12.60 18.65
N THR A 218 9.90 -12.10 19.52
CA THR A 218 11.36 -12.35 19.49
C THR A 218 11.69 -13.81 19.81
N GLY A 219 11.01 -14.38 20.82
CA GLY A 219 11.19 -15.77 21.23
C GLY A 219 10.48 -16.80 20.35
N GLY A 220 9.68 -16.38 19.35
CA GLY A 220 8.92 -17.27 18.45
C GLY A 220 7.97 -18.22 19.19
N ARG A 221 7.30 -17.74 20.24
CA ARG A 221 6.48 -18.58 21.11
C ARG A 221 5.23 -17.89 21.62
N VAL A 222 4.27 -18.70 22.06
CA VAL A 222 3.10 -18.26 22.83
C VAL A 222 3.22 -18.81 24.25
N LEU A 223 3.34 -17.92 25.22
CA LEU A 223 3.39 -18.24 26.65
C LEU A 223 1.98 -18.24 27.23
N ALA A 224 1.60 -19.30 27.94
CA ALA A 224 0.33 -19.35 28.68
C ALA A 224 0.54 -19.15 30.17
N VAL A 225 -0.26 -18.30 30.79
CA VAL A 225 -0.28 -18.04 32.22
C VAL A 225 -1.71 -18.17 32.78
N ASP A 226 -1.83 -18.45 34.07
CA ASP A 226 -3.12 -18.44 34.76
C ASP A 226 -3.53 -17.04 35.21
N GLY A 227 -4.72 -16.90 35.83
CA GLY A 227 -5.24 -15.64 36.35
C GLY A 227 -4.43 -15.02 37.52
N SER A 228 -3.40 -15.71 38.02
CA SER A 228 -2.42 -15.14 38.98
C SER A 228 -1.13 -14.71 38.30
N GLY A 229 -1.01 -14.90 36.98
CA GLY A 229 0.20 -14.69 36.21
C GLY A 229 1.21 -15.85 36.31
N ALA A 230 0.89 -16.97 36.95
CA ALA A 230 1.77 -18.13 37.02
C ALA A 230 1.82 -18.86 35.67
N GLU A 231 2.99 -19.26 35.25
CA GLU A 231 3.20 -19.94 33.98
C GLU A 231 2.60 -21.35 33.97
N LEU A 232 1.86 -21.62 32.89
CA LEU A 232 1.25 -22.94 32.62
C LEU A 232 2.04 -23.73 31.58
N GLY A 233 2.80 -23.04 30.74
CA GLY A 233 3.60 -23.61 29.68
C GLY A 233 3.75 -22.69 28.46
N ALA A 234 4.52 -23.11 27.49
CA ALA A 234 4.71 -22.36 26.26
C ALA A 234 4.57 -23.28 25.03
N VAL A 235 4.05 -22.71 23.96
CA VAL A 235 3.98 -23.32 22.63
C VAL A 235 4.97 -22.59 21.73
N ARG A 236 5.85 -23.31 21.04
CA ARG A 236 6.81 -22.72 20.09
C ARG A 236 6.34 -22.92 18.65
N ALA A 237 6.52 -21.88 17.85
CA ALA A 237 6.48 -22.01 16.40
C ALA A 237 7.77 -22.71 15.92
N ASP A 238 7.76 -23.32 14.74
CA ASP A 238 8.97 -23.86 14.12
C ASP A 238 9.95 -22.71 13.81
N GLU A 239 11.26 -22.99 13.77
CA GLU A 239 12.34 -21.98 13.66
C GLU A 239 12.21 -20.99 12.49
N GLN A 240 11.45 -21.36 11.46
CA GLN A 240 11.19 -20.50 10.29
C GLN A 240 9.81 -19.86 10.29
N THR A 241 9.02 -20.08 11.34
CA THR A 241 7.64 -19.61 11.43
C THR A 241 7.55 -18.38 12.32
N TYR A 242 7.10 -17.27 11.72
CA TYR A 242 6.87 -16.00 12.40
C TYR A 242 5.44 -15.95 12.95
N LEU A 243 5.26 -15.49 14.19
CA LEU A 243 3.95 -15.27 14.81
C LEU A 243 3.45 -13.85 14.49
N GLN A 244 2.22 -13.73 14.00
CA GLN A 244 1.62 -12.45 13.63
C GLN A 244 0.56 -11.95 14.60
N GLY A 245 -0.09 -12.83 15.36
CA GLY A 245 -1.14 -12.43 16.29
C GLY A 245 -1.84 -13.60 16.97
N LEU A 246 -2.76 -13.25 17.86
CA LEU A 246 -3.63 -14.18 18.60
C LEU A 246 -5.08 -13.69 18.55
N PHE A 247 -6.04 -14.62 18.51
CA PHE A 247 -7.46 -14.29 18.71
C PHE A 247 -8.18 -15.41 19.48
N GLN A 248 -9.33 -15.07 20.08
CA GLN A 248 -10.22 -16.02 20.72
C GLN A 248 -11.42 -16.30 19.82
N SER A 249 -11.74 -17.56 19.58
CA SER A 249 -12.93 -17.99 18.87
C SER A 249 -14.21 -17.80 19.69
N ALA A 250 -15.36 -17.95 19.05
CA ALA A 250 -16.67 -17.92 19.73
C ALA A 250 -16.82 -19.06 20.77
N ALA A 251 -16.13 -20.18 20.58
CA ALA A 251 -16.08 -21.29 21.55
C ALA A 251 -15.15 -20.99 22.74
N GLY A 252 -14.42 -19.88 22.72
CA GLY A 252 -13.48 -19.48 23.76
C GLY A 252 -12.13 -20.17 23.67
N GLU A 253 -11.78 -20.74 22.53
CA GLU A 253 -10.45 -21.29 22.27
C GLU A 253 -9.53 -20.21 21.67
N VAL A 254 -8.22 -20.30 21.93
CA VAL A 254 -7.23 -19.34 21.43
C VAL A 254 -6.50 -19.93 20.22
N TYR A 255 -6.36 -19.12 19.20
CA TYR A 255 -5.66 -19.45 17.95
C TYR A 255 -4.51 -18.49 17.72
N ALA A 256 -3.42 -19.01 17.15
CA ALA A 256 -2.27 -18.22 16.67
C ALA A 256 -2.34 -18.04 15.17
N MET A 257 -1.83 -16.90 14.70
CA MET A 257 -1.71 -16.53 13.29
C MET A 257 -0.26 -16.58 12.85
N THR A 258 0.00 -17.20 11.70
CA THR A 258 1.32 -17.24 11.05
C THR A 258 1.20 -16.91 9.56
N PRO A 259 2.24 -16.36 8.91
CA PRO A 259 2.22 -16.26 7.45
C PRO A 259 2.17 -17.66 6.82
N LYS A 260 1.54 -17.76 5.67
CA LYS A 260 1.62 -18.99 4.86
C LYS A 260 3.06 -19.24 4.40
N PRO A 261 3.55 -20.48 4.44
CA PRO A 261 4.95 -20.81 4.05
C PRO A 261 5.30 -20.44 2.61
N GLU A 262 4.32 -20.49 1.69
CA GLU A 262 4.49 -20.17 0.27
C GLU A 262 4.25 -18.69 -0.05
N GLY A 263 4.04 -17.85 0.98
CA GLY A 263 3.66 -16.44 0.85
C GLY A 263 2.16 -16.26 0.59
N GLY A 264 1.70 -15.02 0.69
CA GLY A 264 0.34 -14.64 0.29
C GLY A 264 -0.77 -15.12 1.24
N GLY A 265 -0.77 -14.66 2.50
CA GLY A 265 -1.88 -14.88 3.43
C GLY A 265 -1.47 -15.34 4.82
N ILE A 266 -2.48 -15.71 5.59
CA ILE A 266 -2.33 -16.03 7.03
C ILE A 266 -2.94 -17.38 7.30
N ASP A 267 -2.18 -18.26 7.99
CA ASP A 267 -2.67 -19.52 8.54
C ASP A 267 -3.09 -19.37 10.00
N LEU A 268 -4.23 -19.96 10.34
CA LEU A 268 -4.77 -20.00 11.70
C LEU A 268 -4.49 -21.36 12.33
N HIS A 269 -3.86 -21.38 13.51
CA HIS A 269 -3.44 -22.58 14.20
C HIS A 269 -4.03 -22.68 15.59
N ALA A 270 -4.55 -23.82 15.97
CA ALA A 270 -4.89 -24.11 17.37
C ALA A 270 -3.64 -24.14 18.25
N ILE A 271 -3.74 -23.66 19.49
CA ILE A 271 -2.66 -23.68 20.47
C ILE A 271 -2.79 -24.96 21.33
N ASP A 272 -1.83 -25.86 21.23
CA ASP A 272 -1.79 -27.11 22.02
C ASP A 272 -0.68 -27.08 23.07
N LEU A 273 -1.03 -26.70 24.28
CA LEU A 273 -0.11 -26.67 25.42
C LEU A 273 0.41 -28.07 25.78
N GLY A 274 -0.32 -29.14 25.46
CA GLY A 274 0.08 -30.51 25.75
C GLY A 274 1.25 -30.98 24.89
N SER A 275 1.19 -30.71 23.61
CA SER A 275 2.27 -31.02 22.65
C SER A 275 3.39 -29.99 22.64
N LYS A 276 3.16 -28.79 23.21
CA LYS A 276 4.05 -27.61 23.19
C LYS A 276 4.36 -27.11 21.78
N LYS A 277 3.46 -27.35 20.83
CA LYS A 277 3.58 -26.96 19.42
C LYS A 277 2.30 -26.29 18.95
N LEU A 278 2.40 -25.52 17.87
CA LEU A 278 1.24 -25.10 17.11
C LEU A 278 0.55 -26.34 16.52
N GLY A 279 -0.77 -26.37 16.59
CA GLY A 279 -1.59 -27.38 15.94
C GLY A 279 -1.54 -27.27 14.43
N GLN A 280 -2.26 -28.16 13.75
CA GLN A 280 -2.43 -28.05 12.30
C GLN A 280 -3.19 -26.75 11.95
N THR A 281 -2.97 -26.25 10.73
CA THR A 281 -3.76 -25.16 10.16
C THR A 281 -5.24 -25.54 10.15
N VAL A 282 -6.06 -24.74 10.80
CA VAL A 282 -7.53 -24.93 10.86
C VAL A 282 -8.26 -24.15 9.79
N HIS A 283 -7.66 -23.05 9.33
CA HIS A 283 -8.14 -22.21 8.25
C HIS A 283 -7.01 -21.34 7.71
N SER A 284 -7.11 -20.93 6.44
CA SER A 284 -6.18 -20.00 5.80
C SER A 284 -6.94 -18.80 5.25
N LEU A 285 -6.45 -17.60 5.54
CA LEU A 285 -6.97 -16.34 5.00
C LEU A 285 -6.16 -15.94 3.77
N SER A 286 -6.76 -15.12 2.89
CA SER A 286 -6.12 -14.59 1.69
C SER A 286 -4.98 -13.60 2.01
N TYR A 287 -4.16 -13.28 1.01
CA TYR A 287 -3.08 -12.30 1.15
C TYR A 287 -3.56 -10.86 1.42
N GLU A 288 -4.83 -10.55 1.12
CA GLU A 288 -5.43 -9.24 1.40
C GLU A 288 -5.98 -9.12 2.84
N ALA A 289 -5.96 -10.21 3.63
CA ALA A 289 -6.41 -10.18 5.00
C ALA A 289 -5.37 -9.55 5.92
N TYR A 290 -5.75 -8.50 6.63
CA TYR A 290 -4.88 -7.79 7.59
C TYR A 290 -5.07 -8.31 9.01
N GLY A 291 -4.71 -9.58 9.24
CA GLY A 291 -4.89 -10.21 10.54
C GLY A 291 -6.35 -10.61 10.82
N ALA A 292 -6.55 -11.30 11.92
CA ALA A 292 -7.86 -11.69 12.41
C ALA A 292 -7.99 -11.40 13.90
N TYR A 293 -9.20 -11.18 14.36
CA TYR A 293 -9.51 -10.91 15.75
C TYR A 293 -10.86 -11.50 16.13
N SER A 294 -11.14 -11.59 17.42
CA SER A 294 -12.38 -12.16 17.94
C SER A 294 -13.63 -11.56 17.30
N GLY A 295 -14.53 -12.39 16.76
CA GLY A 295 -15.57 -11.95 15.83
C GLY A 295 -16.77 -11.30 16.49
N GLY A 296 -17.38 -11.93 17.48
CA GLY A 296 -18.70 -11.56 18.01
C GLY A 296 -19.85 -12.10 17.13
N GLY A 297 -21.09 -12.01 17.63
CA GLY A 297 -22.28 -12.45 16.88
C GLY A 297 -22.28 -13.93 16.45
N GLY A 298 -21.55 -14.79 17.18
CA GLY A 298 -21.38 -16.21 16.84
C GLY A 298 -20.37 -16.50 15.74
N TYR A 299 -19.58 -15.51 15.30
CA TYR A 299 -18.41 -15.71 14.45
C TYR A 299 -17.16 -15.92 15.29
N ASP A 300 -16.28 -16.81 14.83
CA ASP A 300 -15.01 -17.12 15.49
C ASP A 300 -14.01 -15.99 15.30
N ALA A 301 -13.95 -15.44 14.09
CA ALA A 301 -13.07 -14.32 13.77
C ALA A 301 -13.74 -13.30 12.84
N CYS A 302 -13.29 -12.06 12.94
CA CYS A 302 -13.52 -11.01 11.94
C CYS A 302 -12.20 -10.48 11.43
N TYR A 303 -12.19 -9.93 10.21
CA TYR A 303 -11.01 -9.33 9.59
C TYR A 303 -11.41 -8.41 8.44
N ASN A 304 -10.48 -7.54 8.04
CA ASN A 304 -10.62 -6.75 6.83
C ASN A 304 -9.87 -7.43 5.68
N GLU A 305 -10.49 -7.48 4.51
CA GLU A 305 -9.91 -7.96 3.26
C GLU A 305 -10.14 -6.88 2.20
N GLY A 306 -9.09 -6.11 1.88
CA GLY A 306 -9.22 -4.89 1.10
C GLY A 306 -10.27 -3.94 1.69
N GLU A 307 -11.28 -3.56 0.88
CA GLU A 307 -12.40 -2.72 1.32
C GLU A 307 -13.53 -3.52 1.99
N SER A 308 -13.40 -4.82 2.16
CA SER A 308 -14.45 -5.68 2.69
C SER A 308 -14.26 -6.00 4.16
N PHE A 309 -15.34 -5.98 4.92
CA PHE A 309 -15.40 -6.53 6.27
C PHE A 309 -15.90 -7.97 6.19
N CYS A 310 -15.08 -8.89 6.65
CA CYS A 310 -15.31 -10.33 6.59
C CYS A 310 -15.47 -10.94 7.96
N ALA A 311 -16.29 -11.98 8.05
CA ALA A 311 -16.49 -12.77 9.26
C ALA A 311 -16.35 -14.27 8.95
N LEU A 312 -15.72 -15.00 9.86
CA LEU A 312 -15.37 -16.40 9.72
C LEU A 312 -16.00 -17.23 10.84
N ARG A 313 -16.61 -18.37 10.44
CA ARG A 313 -16.84 -19.52 11.33
C ARG A 313 -15.83 -20.60 10.94
N LEU A 314 -15.04 -21.07 11.91
CA LEU A 314 -14.04 -22.10 11.64
C LEU A 314 -14.69 -23.34 11.03
N GLY A 315 -14.11 -23.84 9.96
CA GLY A 315 -14.67 -24.96 9.18
C GLY A 315 -15.69 -24.55 8.11
N ALA A 316 -16.01 -23.26 7.96
CA ALA A 316 -16.85 -22.72 6.90
C ALA A 316 -16.06 -21.73 6.01
N GLN A 317 -16.64 -21.38 4.85
CA GLN A 317 -16.10 -20.31 4.02
C GLN A 317 -16.37 -18.96 4.71
N PRO A 318 -15.43 -17.99 4.62
CA PRO A 318 -15.65 -16.64 5.12
C PRO A 318 -16.86 -15.97 4.47
N GLU A 319 -17.58 -15.17 5.23
CA GLU A 319 -18.69 -14.36 4.77
C GLU A 319 -18.22 -12.90 4.63
N ARG A 320 -18.35 -12.32 3.43
CA ARG A 320 -18.21 -10.86 3.25
C ARG A 320 -19.51 -10.20 3.69
N LEU A 321 -19.45 -9.46 4.79
CA LEU A 321 -20.63 -8.84 5.39
C LEU A 321 -20.98 -7.51 4.72
N LEU A 322 -19.98 -6.69 4.42
CA LEU A 322 -20.15 -5.38 3.80
C LEU A 322 -18.86 -4.89 3.13
N SER A 323 -18.97 -3.84 2.32
CA SER A 323 -17.85 -3.03 1.86
C SER A 323 -17.85 -1.70 2.64
N TRP A 324 -16.73 -1.38 3.29
CA TRP A 324 -16.60 -0.15 4.08
C TRP A 324 -16.87 1.10 3.22
N ILE A 325 -16.27 1.19 2.05
CA ILE A 325 -16.44 2.34 1.16
C ILE A 325 -17.89 2.51 0.70
N ASN A 326 -18.63 1.40 0.46
CA ASN A 326 -20.02 1.46 0.08
C ASN A 326 -20.97 1.74 1.27
N CYS A 327 -20.43 1.73 2.50
CA CYS A 327 -21.09 2.23 3.69
C CYS A 327 -20.66 3.66 4.07
N ASP A 328 -19.96 4.37 3.17
CA ASP A 328 -19.41 5.71 3.36
C ASP A 328 -18.40 5.81 4.54
N ILE A 329 -17.66 4.72 4.79
CA ILE A 329 -16.61 4.60 5.82
C ILE A 329 -15.25 4.44 5.15
N ASN A 330 -14.26 5.20 5.62
CA ASN A 330 -12.86 5.00 5.23
C ASN A 330 -12.32 3.76 5.96
N SER A 331 -11.99 2.70 5.21
CA SER A 331 -11.44 1.46 5.77
C SER A 331 -10.14 1.68 6.54
N SER A 332 -9.31 2.65 6.12
CA SER A 332 -8.06 3.01 6.81
C SER A 332 -8.27 3.68 8.18
N SER A 333 -9.46 4.21 8.42
CA SER A 333 -9.84 4.82 9.70
C SER A 333 -10.42 3.81 10.70
N VAL A 334 -10.73 2.58 10.25
CA VAL A 334 -11.34 1.53 11.08
C VAL A 334 -10.27 0.91 11.97
N VAL A 335 -10.37 1.15 13.26
CA VAL A 335 -9.50 0.49 14.26
C VAL A 335 -9.92 -0.98 14.43
N ARG A 336 -11.24 -1.23 14.57
CA ARG A 336 -11.77 -2.58 14.71
C ARG A 336 -13.27 -2.63 14.38
N GLY A 337 -13.68 -3.67 13.67
CA GLY A 337 -15.08 -4.01 13.43
C GLY A 337 -15.53 -5.20 14.28
N PHE A 338 -16.81 -5.26 14.61
CA PHE A 338 -17.42 -6.32 15.39
C PHE A 338 -18.81 -6.65 14.86
N VAL A 339 -19.25 -7.89 15.06
CA VAL A 339 -20.65 -8.26 14.82
C VAL A 339 -21.38 -8.36 16.16
N SER A 340 -22.50 -7.66 16.32
CA SER A 340 -23.33 -7.78 17.51
C SER A 340 -24.15 -9.07 17.50
N GLU A 341 -24.71 -9.46 18.66
CA GLU A 341 -25.65 -10.59 18.74
C GLU A 341 -26.89 -10.39 17.85
N GLY A 342 -27.27 -9.16 17.59
CA GLY A 342 -28.37 -8.79 16.69
C GLY A 342 -28.03 -8.80 15.19
N GLY A 343 -26.76 -9.10 14.83
CA GLY A 343 -26.28 -9.10 13.45
C GLY A 343 -25.98 -7.71 12.88
N GLU A 344 -25.97 -6.66 13.73
CA GLU A 344 -25.47 -5.35 13.35
C GLU A 344 -23.94 -5.37 13.32
N VAL A 345 -23.32 -4.64 12.40
CA VAL A 345 -21.88 -4.41 12.41
C VAL A 345 -21.61 -3.13 13.20
N LEU A 346 -20.72 -3.23 14.18
CA LEU A 346 -20.19 -2.12 14.95
C LEU A 346 -18.76 -1.87 14.51
N CYS A 347 -18.34 -0.61 14.44
CA CYS A 347 -16.97 -0.29 14.10
C CYS A 347 -16.50 0.88 14.98
N LEU A 348 -15.29 0.74 15.51
CA LEU A 348 -14.55 1.84 16.14
C LEU A 348 -13.63 2.43 15.09
N LEU A 349 -13.70 3.74 14.90
CA LEU A 349 -12.88 4.42 13.90
C LEU A 349 -12.26 5.71 14.46
N ASN A 350 -11.09 6.06 13.90
CA ASN A 350 -10.44 7.34 14.05
C ASN A 350 -10.66 8.17 12.79
N ASP A 351 -11.36 9.30 12.90
CA ASP A 351 -11.61 10.16 11.75
C ASP A 351 -10.43 11.11 11.55
N TYR A 352 -9.50 10.70 10.69
CA TYR A 352 -8.34 11.52 10.33
C TYR A 352 -8.68 12.56 9.25
N ASP A 353 -9.73 12.33 8.45
CA ASP A 353 -10.09 13.14 7.28
C ASP A 353 -11.17 14.18 7.55
N GLY A 354 -12.00 13.99 8.59
CA GLY A 354 -13.23 14.77 8.80
C GLY A 354 -13.18 15.81 9.93
N GLY A 355 -12.01 16.15 10.45
CA GLY A 355 -11.86 17.13 11.55
C GLY A 355 -11.40 16.53 12.88
N GLY A 356 -11.01 15.28 12.86
CA GLY A 356 -10.43 14.55 13.98
C GLY A 356 -11.46 14.02 14.97
N GLY A 357 -11.07 12.97 15.69
CA GLY A 357 -11.84 12.38 16.75
C GLY A 357 -12.07 10.88 16.56
N ALA A 358 -12.53 10.25 17.63
CA ALA A 358 -12.87 8.84 17.65
C ALA A 358 -14.39 8.66 17.65
N TYR A 359 -14.87 7.63 16.97
CA TYR A 359 -16.28 7.34 16.81
C TYR A 359 -16.57 5.85 17.03
N LEU A 360 -17.72 5.56 17.65
CA LEU A 360 -18.41 4.30 17.48
C LEU A 360 -19.43 4.47 16.34
N VAL A 361 -19.34 3.62 15.33
CA VAL A 361 -20.30 3.59 14.22
C VAL A 361 -21.08 2.30 14.26
N ARG A 362 -22.41 2.40 14.26
CA ARG A 362 -23.33 1.28 14.10
C ARG A 362 -23.82 1.22 12.66
N LEU A 363 -23.61 0.12 12.00
CA LEU A 363 -24.07 -0.15 10.66
C LEU A 363 -25.35 -1.00 10.74
N VAL A 364 -26.47 -0.33 10.58
CA VAL A 364 -27.80 -0.96 10.76
C VAL A 364 -28.28 -1.47 9.40
N PRO A 365 -28.51 -2.80 9.25
CA PRO A 365 -29.03 -3.36 8.03
C PRO A 365 -30.48 -2.87 7.81
N THR A 366 -30.65 -1.96 6.87
CA THR A 366 -31.91 -1.30 6.55
C THR A 366 -32.43 -1.79 5.19
N PRO A 367 -33.74 -2.13 5.04
CA PRO A 367 -34.31 -2.46 3.75
C PRO A 367 -34.07 -1.34 2.73
N ALA A 368 -33.65 -1.69 1.53
CA ALA A 368 -33.26 -0.71 0.49
C ALA A 368 -34.40 0.27 0.14
N ASP A 369 -35.66 -0.18 0.23
CA ASP A 369 -36.87 0.63 0.00
C ASP A 369 -37.14 1.68 1.11
N GLN A 370 -36.50 1.56 2.25
CA GLN A 370 -36.63 2.51 3.37
C GLN A 370 -35.53 3.59 3.36
N VAL A 371 -34.53 3.48 2.49
CA VAL A 371 -33.48 4.47 2.34
C VAL A 371 -33.84 5.40 1.17
N LYS A 372 -33.65 6.73 1.37
CA LYS A 372 -33.86 7.68 0.28
C LYS A 372 -32.99 7.29 -0.92
N PRO A 373 -33.62 6.97 -2.07
CA PRO A 373 -32.85 6.51 -3.24
C PRO A 373 -31.97 7.65 -3.77
N LYS A 374 -30.71 7.34 -4.02
CA LYS A 374 -29.79 8.16 -4.81
C LYS A 374 -29.54 7.43 -6.14
N THR A 375 -29.37 8.19 -7.22
CA THR A 375 -28.94 7.59 -8.50
C THR A 375 -27.48 7.15 -8.36
N THR A 376 -27.22 5.87 -8.60
CA THR A 376 -25.88 5.30 -8.46
C THR A 376 -25.12 5.39 -9.77
N LEU A 377 -23.85 5.86 -9.68
CA LEU A 377 -22.83 5.68 -10.70
C LEU A 377 -21.85 4.62 -10.23
N SER A 378 -21.58 3.62 -11.06
CA SER A 378 -20.63 2.56 -10.77
C SER A 378 -19.21 3.02 -11.07
N LEU A 379 -18.28 2.88 -10.11
CA LEU A 379 -16.84 3.02 -10.30
C LEU A 379 -16.20 1.65 -10.15
N ALA A 380 -15.52 1.16 -11.19
CA ALA A 380 -14.78 -0.09 -11.12
C ALA A 380 -13.27 0.14 -11.02
N CYS A 381 -12.61 -0.67 -10.21
CA CYS A 381 -11.17 -0.67 -9.99
C CYS A 381 -10.66 -2.09 -9.74
N ASN A 382 -9.35 -2.28 -9.91
CA ASN A 382 -8.61 -3.40 -9.32
C ASN A 382 -7.64 -2.78 -8.31
N TYR A 383 -8.02 -2.77 -7.04
CA TYR A 383 -7.51 -1.95 -5.95
C TYR A 383 -7.96 -0.48 -5.98
N LEU A 384 -8.62 -0.07 -4.91
CA LEU A 384 -9.05 1.32 -4.75
C LEU A 384 -7.89 2.18 -4.23
N ASP A 385 -7.52 3.17 -5.03
CA ASP A 385 -6.52 4.17 -4.67
C ASP A 385 -6.98 5.03 -3.47
N TYR A 386 -6.02 5.46 -2.63
CA TYR A 386 -6.30 6.23 -1.42
C TYR A 386 -7.02 7.57 -1.71
N ASP A 387 -6.54 8.32 -2.70
CA ASP A 387 -7.10 9.62 -3.04
C ASP A 387 -8.49 9.47 -3.67
N VAL A 388 -8.68 8.44 -4.50
CA VAL A 388 -9.99 8.11 -5.08
C VAL A 388 -10.97 7.70 -3.98
N ARG A 389 -10.53 6.92 -2.98
CA ARG A 389 -11.34 6.55 -1.80
C ARG A 389 -11.87 7.80 -1.09
N ARG A 390 -10.97 8.73 -0.76
CA ARG A 390 -11.32 9.99 -0.10
C ARG A 390 -12.34 10.79 -0.92
N ALA A 391 -12.13 10.89 -2.23
CA ALA A 391 -13.04 11.58 -3.13
C ALA A 391 -14.43 10.93 -3.21
N VAL A 392 -14.50 9.60 -3.24
CA VAL A 392 -15.78 8.86 -3.21
C VAL A 392 -16.56 9.18 -1.94
N LEU A 393 -15.90 9.13 -0.77
CA LEU A 393 -16.51 9.44 0.52
C LEU A 393 -17.05 10.88 0.55
N ASP A 394 -16.23 11.82 0.11
CA ASP A 394 -16.60 13.23 0.05
C ASP A 394 -17.78 13.48 -0.89
N PHE A 395 -17.76 12.92 -2.09
CA PHE A 395 -18.84 13.01 -3.05
C PHE A 395 -20.13 12.44 -2.48
N ASN A 396 -20.10 11.22 -1.94
CA ASN A 396 -21.27 10.53 -1.41
C ASN A 396 -21.91 11.28 -0.22
N ARG A 397 -21.10 11.91 0.63
CA ARG A 397 -21.55 12.71 1.77
C ARG A 397 -22.18 14.03 1.34
N LYS A 398 -21.59 14.71 0.34
CA LYS A 398 -22.01 16.04 -0.11
C LYS A 398 -23.17 16.00 -1.12
N ASN A 399 -23.28 14.95 -1.94
CA ASN A 399 -24.28 14.87 -3.00
C ASN A 399 -25.58 14.22 -2.49
N ALA A 400 -26.71 14.94 -2.66
CA ALA A 400 -28.02 14.49 -2.18
C ALA A 400 -28.78 13.58 -3.15
N GLU A 401 -28.41 13.58 -4.44
CA GLU A 401 -29.16 12.93 -5.53
C GLU A 401 -28.41 11.75 -6.14
N PHE A 402 -27.06 11.80 -6.09
CA PHE A 402 -26.19 10.80 -6.68
C PHE A 402 -25.24 10.21 -5.64
N ARG A 403 -24.77 9.01 -5.93
CA ARG A 403 -23.66 8.36 -5.20
C ARG A 403 -22.77 7.58 -6.14
N ILE A 404 -21.52 7.44 -5.76
CA ILE A 404 -20.57 6.52 -6.38
C ILE A 404 -20.61 5.20 -5.61
N GLU A 405 -20.83 4.10 -6.32
CA GLU A 405 -20.72 2.74 -5.81
C GLU A 405 -19.43 2.11 -6.34
N VAL A 406 -18.53 1.77 -5.44
CA VAL A 406 -17.25 1.16 -5.81
C VAL A 406 -17.43 -0.34 -6.01
N ARG A 407 -16.93 -0.85 -7.15
CA ARG A 407 -16.79 -2.26 -7.49
C ARG A 407 -15.31 -2.58 -7.55
N ASP A 408 -14.77 -3.02 -6.42
CA ASP A 408 -13.37 -3.42 -6.34
C ASP A 408 -13.22 -4.88 -6.78
N TYR A 409 -12.50 -5.06 -7.88
CA TYR A 409 -12.25 -6.37 -8.47
C TYR A 409 -11.04 -7.08 -7.85
N SER A 410 -10.23 -6.42 -7.02
CA SER A 410 -9.15 -7.08 -6.27
C SER A 410 -9.66 -8.26 -5.45
N GLN A 411 -10.92 -8.19 -5.01
CA GLN A 411 -11.60 -9.28 -4.32
C GLN A 411 -11.64 -10.64 -5.06
N TYR A 412 -11.35 -10.66 -6.34
CA TYR A 412 -11.29 -11.88 -7.16
C TYR A 412 -9.85 -12.36 -7.38
N ASN A 413 -8.85 -11.61 -6.90
CA ASN A 413 -7.47 -12.04 -6.93
C ASN A 413 -7.27 -13.23 -5.99
N THR A 414 -6.32 -14.08 -6.30
CA THR A 414 -5.94 -15.24 -5.49
C THR A 414 -4.43 -15.23 -5.22
N ASP A 415 -3.98 -16.06 -4.29
CA ASP A 415 -2.56 -16.22 -3.99
C ASP A 415 -1.77 -16.73 -5.21
N GLU A 416 -2.42 -17.45 -6.12
CA GLU A 416 -1.81 -17.96 -7.36
C GLU A 416 -1.93 -17.00 -8.54
N ASP A 417 -2.92 -16.08 -8.51
CA ASP A 417 -3.17 -15.12 -9.59
C ASP A 417 -3.63 -13.76 -9.06
N TYR A 418 -2.68 -12.87 -8.83
CA TYR A 418 -2.89 -11.47 -8.43
C TYR A 418 -3.53 -10.60 -9.52
N GLY A 419 -3.67 -11.11 -10.75
CA GLY A 419 -4.30 -10.45 -11.88
C GLY A 419 -5.72 -10.94 -12.19
N ALA A 420 -6.24 -11.90 -11.44
CA ALA A 420 -7.56 -12.50 -11.71
C ALA A 420 -8.70 -11.47 -11.70
N GLY A 421 -8.67 -10.52 -10.77
CA GLY A 421 -9.63 -9.43 -10.70
C GLY A 421 -9.60 -8.52 -11.93
N LEU A 422 -8.41 -8.12 -12.36
CA LEU A 422 -8.24 -7.31 -13.57
C LEU A 422 -8.69 -8.07 -14.82
N THR A 423 -8.37 -9.36 -14.91
CA THR A 423 -8.82 -10.25 -16.00
C THR A 423 -10.34 -10.32 -16.04
N LYS A 424 -10.98 -10.48 -14.88
CA LYS A 424 -12.45 -10.49 -14.77
C LYS A 424 -13.05 -9.15 -15.21
N LEU A 425 -12.55 -8.03 -14.69
CA LEU A 425 -13.02 -6.69 -15.04
C LEU A 425 -12.93 -6.45 -16.57
N THR A 426 -11.78 -6.71 -17.16
CA THR A 426 -11.56 -6.51 -18.59
C THR A 426 -12.42 -7.44 -19.46
N THR A 427 -12.70 -8.66 -18.99
CA THR A 427 -13.61 -9.61 -19.64
C THR A 427 -15.06 -9.12 -19.59
N GLU A 428 -15.54 -8.62 -18.46
CA GLU A 428 -16.89 -8.07 -18.31
C GLU A 428 -17.08 -6.82 -19.18
N ILE A 429 -16.08 -5.93 -19.23
CA ILE A 429 -16.08 -4.76 -20.14
C ILE A 429 -16.17 -5.24 -21.60
N GLY A 430 -15.36 -6.23 -21.98
CA GLY A 430 -15.37 -6.80 -23.32
C GLY A 430 -16.70 -7.46 -23.68
N ALA A 431 -17.45 -7.99 -22.71
CA ALA A 431 -18.79 -8.54 -22.86
C ALA A 431 -19.91 -7.47 -22.88
N GLY A 432 -19.57 -6.18 -22.72
CA GLY A 432 -20.52 -5.07 -22.75
C GLY A 432 -21.04 -4.63 -21.38
N SER A 433 -20.57 -5.21 -20.29
CA SER A 433 -20.84 -4.75 -18.92
C SER A 433 -19.85 -3.66 -18.52
N VAL A 434 -20.04 -2.45 -19.02
CA VAL A 434 -19.12 -1.33 -18.83
C VAL A 434 -19.60 -0.47 -17.64
N PRO A 435 -18.78 -0.27 -16.59
CA PRO A 435 -19.10 0.64 -15.49
C PRO A 435 -19.13 2.10 -15.95
N ASP A 436 -19.79 3.00 -15.19
CA ASP A 436 -19.87 4.41 -15.55
C ASP A 436 -18.51 5.12 -15.49
N ILE A 437 -17.70 4.78 -14.49
CA ILE A 437 -16.38 5.35 -14.21
C ILE A 437 -15.40 4.18 -14.01
N LEU A 438 -14.18 4.34 -14.53
CA LEU A 438 -13.09 3.39 -14.33
C LEU A 438 -11.87 4.06 -13.70
N LEU A 439 -11.28 3.41 -12.73
CA LEU A 439 -9.89 3.63 -12.32
C LEU A 439 -9.00 2.83 -13.29
N THR A 440 -8.11 3.50 -14.00
CA THR A 440 -7.49 2.95 -15.23
C THR A 440 -6.24 2.10 -14.99
N ASN A 441 -5.83 1.92 -13.73
CA ASN A 441 -4.66 1.11 -13.38
C ASN A 441 -4.77 -0.32 -13.92
N GLY A 442 -3.82 -0.71 -14.80
CA GLY A 442 -3.79 -2.02 -15.44
C GLY A 442 -4.82 -2.23 -16.57
N ILE A 443 -5.71 -1.28 -16.80
CA ILE A 443 -6.69 -1.35 -17.90
C ILE A 443 -5.98 -1.18 -19.25
N PRO A 444 -6.28 -1.99 -20.28
CA PRO A 444 -5.71 -1.85 -21.61
C PRO A 444 -6.35 -0.67 -22.36
N MET A 445 -6.05 0.55 -21.92
CA MET A 445 -6.65 1.80 -22.39
C MET A 445 -6.59 1.98 -23.90
N GLU A 446 -5.47 1.54 -24.53
CA GLU A 446 -5.29 1.62 -25.99
C GLU A 446 -6.36 0.85 -26.76
N SER A 447 -6.53 -0.43 -26.38
CA SER A 447 -7.48 -1.32 -27.02
C SER A 447 -8.94 -0.86 -26.79
N PHE A 448 -9.26 -0.44 -25.58
CA PHE A 448 -10.62 -0.01 -25.23
C PHE A 448 -10.98 1.35 -25.84
N ALA A 449 -10.02 2.27 -25.93
CA ALA A 449 -10.21 3.55 -26.63
C ALA A 449 -10.43 3.33 -28.13
N ALA A 450 -9.70 2.40 -28.77
CA ALA A 450 -9.92 2.05 -30.16
C ALA A 450 -11.31 1.48 -30.43
N LYS A 451 -11.90 0.77 -29.46
CA LYS A 451 -13.29 0.26 -29.50
C LYS A 451 -14.35 1.32 -29.16
N GLY A 452 -13.95 2.56 -28.86
CA GLY A 452 -14.86 3.66 -28.53
C GLY A 452 -15.57 3.51 -27.18
N LEU A 453 -14.95 2.82 -26.21
CA LEU A 453 -15.57 2.58 -24.90
C LEU A 453 -15.48 3.78 -23.96
N PHE A 454 -14.66 4.77 -24.25
CA PHE A 454 -14.43 5.93 -23.38
C PHE A 454 -14.91 7.25 -23.99
N THR A 455 -15.35 8.12 -23.13
CA THR A 455 -15.77 9.49 -23.47
C THR A 455 -14.54 10.39 -23.60
N ASP A 456 -14.52 11.26 -24.63
CA ASP A 456 -13.50 12.29 -24.75
C ASP A 456 -13.71 13.35 -23.66
N LEU A 457 -12.71 13.58 -22.82
CA LEU A 457 -12.79 14.50 -21.68
C LEU A 457 -12.40 15.95 -22.01
N TRP A 458 -11.78 16.22 -23.19
CA TRP A 458 -11.44 17.58 -23.57
C TRP A 458 -12.63 18.55 -23.59
N PRO A 459 -13.81 18.18 -24.12
CA PRO A 459 -14.97 19.07 -24.09
C PRO A 459 -15.43 19.46 -22.67
N PHE A 460 -15.26 18.55 -21.69
CA PHE A 460 -15.59 18.82 -20.29
C PHE A 460 -14.58 19.78 -19.66
N ILE A 461 -13.28 19.57 -19.89
CA ILE A 461 -12.21 20.46 -19.42
C ILE A 461 -12.38 21.87 -20.01
N GLU A 462 -12.70 21.97 -21.31
CA GLU A 462 -12.88 23.26 -21.99
C GLU A 462 -14.14 24.02 -21.51
N ALA A 463 -15.18 23.29 -21.12
CA ALA A 463 -16.41 23.88 -20.58
C ALA A 463 -16.30 24.25 -19.10
N ASP A 464 -15.39 23.67 -18.36
CA ASP A 464 -15.23 23.89 -16.92
C ASP A 464 -14.31 25.06 -16.63
N SER A 465 -14.90 26.17 -16.18
CA SER A 465 -14.15 27.41 -15.92
C SER A 465 -13.10 27.30 -14.79
N ARG A 466 -13.16 26.26 -13.95
CA ARG A 466 -12.21 26.05 -12.85
C ARG A 466 -10.79 25.80 -13.35
N PHE A 467 -10.64 25.21 -14.52
CA PHE A 467 -9.34 24.71 -15.00
C PHE A 467 -8.69 25.62 -16.06
N GLY A 468 -9.39 26.62 -16.59
CA GLY A 468 -8.84 27.50 -17.64
C GLY A 468 -8.61 26.79 -18.99
N GLY A 469 -9.35 25.72 -19.25
CA GLY A 469 -9.23 24.90 -20.45
C GLY A 469 -7.93 24.12 -20.50
N ARG A 470 -7.48 23.78 -21.73
CA ARG A 470 -6.24 23.00 -21.93
C ARG A 470 -5.01 23.71 -21.38
N GLU A 471 -4.94 25.04 -21.50
CA GLU A 471 -3.78 25.84 -21.09
C GLU A 471 -3.58 25.87 -19.56
N GLY A 472 -4.63 25.56 -18.81
CA GLY A 472 -4.58 25.43 -17.35
C GLY A 472 -3.99 24.11 -16.85
N LEU A 473 -3.58 23.22 -17.76
CA LEU A 473 -3.01 21.92 -17.46
C LEU A 473 -1.55 21.83 -17.98
N VAL A 474 -0.77 20.90 -17.44
CA VAL A 474 0.61 20.61 -17.88
C VAL A 474 0.55 19.93 -19.25
N GLN A 475 0.61 20.73 -20.32
CA GLN A 475 0.38 20.33 -21.70
C GLN A 475 1.24 19.14 -22.17
N PRO A 476 2.57 19.07 -21.91
CA PRO A 476 3.39 17.96 -22.36
C PRO A 476 2.83 16.61 -21.88
N PHE A 477 2.42 16.53 -20.60
CA PHE A 477 1.83 15.33 -20.03
C PHE A 477 0.50 14.96 -20.70
N PHE A 478 -0.45 15.90 -20.79
CA PHE A 478 -1.76 15.64 -21.38
C PHE A 478 -1.70 15.40 -22.90
N ASN A 479 -0.72 15.99 -23.59
CA ASN A 479 -0.49 15.67 -25.01
C ASN A 479 0.01 14.22 -25.18
N ALA A 480 0.94 13.78 -24.33
CA ALA A 480 1.41 12.39 -24.31
C ALA A 480 0.28 11.41 -23.89
N LEU A 481 -0.63 11.86 -22.99
CA LEU A 481 -1.78 11.10 -22.54
C LEU A 481 -2.89 11.02 -23.61
N SER A 482 -3.01 12.02 -24.48
CA SER A 482 -4.04 12.11 -25.52
C SER A 482 -3.79 11.14 -26.69
N ARG A 483 -4.88 10.67 -27.29
CA ARG A 483 -4.89 9.82 -28.48
C ARG A 483 -5.69 10.47 -29.58
N GLU A 484 -5.07 10.67 -30.72
CA GLU A 484 -5.74 11.30 -31.87
C GLU A 484 -6.44 12.63 -31.53
N GLY A 485 -5.85 13.38 -30.59
CA GLY A 485 -6.41 14.65 -30.13
C GLY A 485 -7.55 14.52 -29.12
N LYS A 486 -7.89 13.31 -28.67
CA LYS A 486 -8.88 13.02 -27.61
C LYS A 486 -8.19 12.61 -26.31
N LEU A 487 -8.80 12.96 -25.20
CA LEU A 487 -8.35 12.61 -23.86
C LEU A 487 -9.37 11.67 -23.22
N TYR A 488 -8.97 10.45 -22.87
CA TYR A 488 -9.88 9.44 -22.33
C TYR A 488 -9.75 9.22 -20.82
N GLU A 489 -8.73 9.79 -20.22
CA GLU A 489 -8.49 9.69 -18.78
C GLU A 489 -7.79 10.93 -18.26
N ILE A 490 -7.97 11.21 -16.97
CA ILE A 490 -7.32 12.31 -16.23
C ILE A 490 -6.73 11.78 -14.92
N THR A 491 -5.71 12.45 -14.42
CA THR A 491 -5.08 12.17 -13.13
C THR A 491 -4.58 13.46 -12.49
N GLY A 492 -4.47 13.48 -11.17
CA GLY A 492 -4.00 14.66 -10.42
C GLY A 492 -2.48 14.84 -10.38
N GLY A 493 -1.71 13.76 -10.62
CA GLY A 493 -0.26 13.80 -10.54
C GLY A 493 0.42 12.91 -11.56
N PHE A 494 1.71 13.17 -11.81
CA PHE A 494 2.57 12.32 -12.62
C PHE A 494 4.00 12.27 -12.08
N THR A 495 4.71 11.21 -12.43
CA THR A 495 6.14 11.04 -12.18
C THR A 495 6.88 11.06 -13.50
N LEU A 496 8.00 11.78 -13.55
CA LEU A 496 8.91 11.71 -14.70
C LEU A 496 9.97 10.63 -14.41
N GLN A 497 9.95 9.54 -15.17
CA GLN A 497 10.95 8.49 -15.12
C GLN A 497 12.03 8.76 -16.15
N THR A 498 13.29 8.75 -15.74
CA THR A 498 14.42 9.04 -16.62
C THR A 498 15.72 8.42 -16.11
N LEU A 499 16.77 8.51 -16.86
CA LEU A 499 18.12 8.20 -16.42
C LEU A 499 18.93 9.49 -16.26
N ALA A 500 19.71 9.56 -15.20
CA ALA A 500 20.70 10.60 -14.98
C ALA A 500 22.10 10.05 -15.15
N GLY A 501 23.01 10.85 -15.71
CA GLY A 501 24.40 10.49 -15.87
C GLY A 501 25.33 11.70 -15.84
N PRO A 502 26.67 11.48 -15.72
CA PRO A 502 27.64 12.58 -15.70
C PRO A 502 27.68 13.31 -17.04
N SER A 503 27.38 14.60 -17.07
CA SER A 503 27.28 15.43 -18.29
C SER A 503 28.56 15.37 -19.13
N SER A 504 29.72 15.23 -18.49
CA SER A 504 31.01 15.09 -19.18
C SER A 504 31.15 13.79 -19.99
N VAL A 505 30.33 12.80 -19.71
CA VAL A 505 30.34 11.47 -20.35
C VAL A 505 29.16 11.30 -21.30
N VAL A 506 27.94 11.53 -20.80
CA VAL A 506 26.69 11.31 -21.57
C VAL A 506 26.31 12.50 -22.45
N GLY A 507 26.93 13.67 -22.26
CA GLY A 507 26.58 14.92 -22.92
C GLY A 507 25.53 15.71 -22.16
N THR A 508 25.04 16.81 -22.78
CA THR A 508 24.09 17.74 -22.13
C THR A 508 22.69 17.76 -22.77
N GLN A 509 22.49 16.95 -23.79
CA GLN A 509 21.20 16.89 -24.51
C GLN A 509 20.50 15.57 -24.18
N PRO A 510 19.23 15.60 -23.73
CA PRO A 510 18.46 14.40 -23.45
C PRO A 510 18.13 13.63 -24.75
N GLY A 511 17.94 12.33 -24.58
CA GLY A 511 17.63 11.41 -25.67
C GLY A 511 18.86 10.85 -26.36
N TRP A 512 19.00 9.53 -26.44
CA TRP A 512 20.13 8.86 -27.01
C TRP A 512 19.81 7.45 -27.51
N SER A 513 20.68 6.91 -28.36
CA SER A 513 20.60 5.53 -28.85
C SER A 513 21.41 4.57 -27.96
N PHE A 514 21.20 3.26 -28.15
CA PHE A 514 22.00 2.22 -27.51
C PHE A 514 23.48 2.31 -27.91
N ASP A 515 23.81 2.71 -29.13
CA ASP A 515 25.20 2.92 -29.58
C ASP A 515 25.86 4.10 -28.86
N GLN A 516 25.11 5.19 -28.65
CA GLN A 516 25.61 6.35 -27.89
C GLN A 516 25.86 5.97 -26.42
N LEU A 517 25.00 5.13 -25.81
CA LEU A 517 25.20 4.62 -24.47
C LEU A 517 26.49 3.78 -24.39
N ARG A 518 26.71 2.86 -25.34
CA ARG A 518 27.94 2.05 -25.41
C ARG A 518 29.18 2.93 -25.54
N ALA A 519 29.14 3.90 -26.42
CA ALA A 519 30.23 4.86 -26.61
C ALA A 519 30.48 5.76 -25.39
N ALA A 520 29.46 6.01 -24.56
CA ALA A 520 29.60 6.68 -23.28
C ALA A 520 30.25 5.77 -22.25
N LEU A 521 29.85 4.49 -22.17
CA LEU A 521 30.41 3.51 -21.25
C LEU A 521 31.92 3.29 -21.55
N ASP A 522 32.34 3.29 -22.81
CA ASP A 522 33.76 3.20 -23.19
C ASP A 522 34.63 4.35 -22.65
N LYS A 523 34.04 5.48 -22.28
CA LYS A 523 34.76 6.62 -21.64
C LYS A 523 34.89 6.46 -20.13
N MET A 524 34.14 5.53 -19.53
CA MET A 524 34.19 5.27 -18.09
C MET A 524 35.38 4.38 -17.72
N PRO A 525 35.79 4.36 -16.44
CA PRO A 525 36.80 3.41 -15.99
C PRO A 525 36.42 1.96 -16.28
N GLN A 526 37.42 1.11 -16.52
CA GLN A 526 37.19 -0.32 -16.73
C GLN A 526 36.47 -0.93 -15.53
N GLY A 527 35.40 -1.69 -15.78
CA GLY A 527 34.55 -2.30 -14.73
C GLY A 527 33.49 -1.37 -14.18
N CYS A 528 33.26 -0.22 -14.80
CA CYS A 528 32.14 0.65 -14.47
C CYS A 528 30.81 -0.05 -14.79
N GLU A 529 29.90 -0.04 -13.84
CA GLU A 529 28.54 -0.56 -13.99
C GLU A 529 27.65 0.44 -14.73
N VAL A 530 26.73 -0.06 -15.56
CA VAL A 530 25.79 0.80 -16.31
C VAL A 530 24.76 1.39 -15.35
N PHE A 531 24.10 0.55 -14.55
CA PHE A 531 23.10 0.89 -13.54
C PHE A 531 23.58 0.50 -12.13
N SER A 532 22.72 0.69 -11.13
CA SER A 532 22.95 0.17 -9.79
C SER A 532 23.09 -1.36 -9.80
N ARG A 533 23.68 -1.89 -8.74
CA ARG A 533 23.81 -3.34 -8.57
C ARG A 533 22.44 -4.03 -8.45
N GLY A 534 22.43 -5.32 -8.66
CA GLY A 534 21.24 -6.15 -8.56
C GLY A 534 20.47 -6.32 -9.86
N TRP A 535 20.74 -5.51 -10.90
CA TRP A 535 20.06 -5.64 -12.18
C TRP A 535 20.58 -6.82 -12.98
N THR A 536 19.67 -7.73 -13.35
CA THR A 536 19.91 -8.84 -14.28
C THR A 536 19.45 -8.50 -15.68
N ARG A 537 19.86 -9.30 -16.67
CA ARG A 537 19.43 -9.17 -18.08
C ARG A 537 17.91 -9.10 -18.21
N ARG A 538 17.20 -9.99 -17.50
CA ARG A 538 15.74 -10.07 -17.55
C ARG A 538 15.07 -8.84 -16.99
N GLU A 539 15.55 -8.37 -15.85
CA GLU A 539 14.98 -7.19 -15.17
C GLU A 539 15.20 -5.92 -16.01
N VAL A 540 16.39 -5.73 -16.56
CA VAL A 540 16.69 -4.61 -17.47
C VAL A 540 15.80 -4.67 -18.71
N PHE A 541 15.66 -5.86 -19.32
CA PHE A 541 14.78 -6.04 -20.47
C PHE A 541 13.33 -5.69 -20.13
N ALA A 542 12.79 -6.28 -19.09
CA ALA A 542 11.41 -6.04 -18.66
C ALA A 542 11.15 -4.57 -18.37
N ASN A 543 12.08 -3.89 -17.66
CA ASN A 543 11.96 -2.47 -17.34
C ASN A 543 12.00 -1.58 -18.59
N VAL A 544 13.07 -1.63 -19.38
CA VAL A 544 13.23 -0.75 -20.56
C VAL A 544 12.21 -1.09 -21.65
N CYS A 545 11.86 -2.37 -21.84
CA CYS A 545 10.83 -2.78 -22.76
C CYS A 545 9.46 -2.21 -22.40
N SER A 546 9.07 -2.28 -21.11
CA SER A 546 7.78 -1.73 -20.65
C SER A 546 7.65 -0.23 -20.91
N LEU A 547 8.75 0.51 -20.77
CA LEU A 547 8.81 1.96 -21.01
C LEU A 547 8.73 2.32 -22.49
N SER A 548 9.23 1.46 -23.38
CA SER A 548 9.34 1.73 -24.83
C SER A 548 8.25 1.08 -25.70
N LEU A 549 7.42 0.21 -25.12
CA LEU A 549 6.45 -0.61 -25.87
C LEU A 549 5.51 0.18 -26.77
N GLY A 550 5.06 1.36 -26.33
CA GLY A 550 4.22 2.24 -27.15
C GLY A 550 4.83 2.67 -28.47
N SER A 551 6.16 2.59 -28.62
CA SER A 551 6.88 2.91 -29.85
C SER A 551 6.78 1.81 -30.90
N PHE A 552 6.51 0.58 -30.49
CA PHE A 552 6.50 -0.61 -31.36
C PHE A 552 5.11 -1.05 -31.79
N VAL A 553 4.02 -0.47 -31.25
CA VAL A 553 2.64 -0.89 -31.55
C VAL A 553 1.77 0.29 -31.91
N ASP A 554 1.20 0.25 -33.12
CA ASP A 554 0.13 1.14 -33.57
C ASP A 554 -1.21 0.38 -33.50
N TRP A 555 -1.87 0.51 -32.36
CA TRP A 555 -3.14 -0.18 -32.08
C TRP A 555 -4.24 0.17 -33.07
N LYS A 556 -4.30 1.44 -33.53
CA LYS A 556 -5.31 1.90 -34.46
C LYS A 556 -5.22 1.19 -35.82
N ASN A 557 -4.00 1.13 -36.36
CA ASN A 557 -3.77 0.54 -37.66
C ASN A 557 -3.47 -0.96 -37.59
N GLY A 558 -3.34 -1.53 -36.38
CA GLY A 558 -3.01 -2.94 -36.16
C GLY A 558 -1.58 -3.27 -36.59
N VAL A 559 -0.65 -2.31 -36.47
CA VAL A 559 0.72 -2.47 -36.98
C VAL A 559 1.70 -2.60 -35.83
N CYS A 560 2.49 -3.68 -35.87
CA CYS A 560 3.63 -3.87 -34.97
C CYS A 560 4.94 -3.59 -35.72
N ARG A 561 5.99 -3.19 -35.00
CA ARG A 561 7.33 -2.84 -35.53
C ARG A 561 8.44 -3.46 -34.66
N PHE A 562 8.22 -4.66 -34.13
CA PHE A 562 9.23 -5.36 -33.32
C PHE A 562 10.40 -5.92 -34.14
N ASP A 563 10.22 -6.18 -35.46
CA ASP A 563 11.25 -6.67 -36.35
C ASP A 563 12.21 -5.56 -36.88
N THR A 564 12.11 -4.36 -36.28
CA THR A 564 13.07 -3.29 -36.51
C THR A 564 14.37 -3.53 -35.75
N GLY A 565 15.49 -2.94 -36.21
CA GLY A 565 16.79 -3.04 -35.54
C GLY A 565 16.77 -2.54 -34.07
N GLU A 566 15.92 -1.55 -33.80
CA GLU A 566 15.81 -0.90 -32.47
C GLU A 566 15.39 -1.89 -31.37
N PHE A 567 14.44 -2.78 -31.67
CA PHE A 567 14.04 -3.79 -30.66
C PHE A 567 15.12 -4.86 -30.45
N ALA A 568 15.80 -5.28 -31.52
CA ALA A 568 16.94 -6.17 -31.40
C ALA A 568 18.10 -5.53 -30.62
N ASP A 569 18.31 -4.20 -30.75
CA ASP A 569 19.32 -3.46 -29.99
C ASP A 569 18.99 -3.39 -28.51
N LEU A 570 17.70 -3.32 -28.11
CA LEU A 570 17.27 -3.46 -26.74
C LEU A 570 17.66 -4.82 -26.15
N LEU A 571 17.42 -5.92 -26.89
CA LEU A 571 17.86 -7.25 -26.47
C LEU A 571 19.38 -7.33 -26.27
N ARG A 572 20.16 -6.85 -27.26
CA ARG A 572 21.63 -6.82 -27.19
C ARG A 572 22.15 -5.92 -26.05
N PHE A 573 21.42 -4.88 -25.69
CA PHE A 573 21.78 -4.01 -24.56
C PHE A 573 21.80 -4.79 -23.24
N THR A 574 20.89 -5.74 -23.07
CA THR A 574 20.83 -6.55 -21.84
C THR A 574 22.07 -7.43 -21.62
N GLU A 575 22.86 -7.70 -22.67
CA GLU A 575 24.12 -8.47 -22.55
C GLU A 575 25.19 -7.77 -21.71
N LEU A 576 25.03 -6.46 -21.44
CA LEU A 576 25.88 -5.70 -20.52
C LEU A 576 25.66 -6.06 -19.04
N PHE A 577 24.62 -6.85 -18.73
CA PHE A 577 24.22 -7.20 -17.37
C PHE A 577 24.40 -8.70 -17.10
N PRO A 578 24.56 -9.11 -15.85
CA PRO A 578 24.69 -10.52 -15.46
C PRO A 578 23.38 -11.27 -15.71
N GLU A 579 23.48 -12.60 -15.89
CA GLU A 579 22.30 -13.48 -15.96
C GLU A 579 21.62 -13.63 -14.62
N GLU A 580 22.42 -13.74 -13.55
CA GLU A 580 21.99 -13.83 -12.15
C GLU A 580 22.83 -12.89 -11.30
N TYR A 581 22.23 -12.34 -10.29
CA TYR A 581 22.91 -11.52 -9.29
C TYR A 581 22.98 -12.26 -7.94
N LYS A 582 24.18 -12.32 -7.33
CA LYS A 582 24.42 -13.01 -6.07
C LYS A 582 24.51 -12.01 -4.93
N TRP A 583 23.42 -11.85 -4.22
CA TRP A 583 23.33 -10.93 -3.09
C TRP A 583 24.22 -11.31 -1.91
N ASP A 584 24.47 -12.61 -1.68
CA ASP A 584 25.26 -13.10 -0.55
C ASP A 584 26.74 -12.67 -0.61
N ASP A 585 27.25 -12.37 -1.81
CA ASP A 585 28.61 -11.93 -2.05
C ASP A 585 28.75 -10.41 -2.08
N ASP A 586 27.67 -9.63 -1.89
CA ASP A 586 27.66 -8.18 -2.02
C ASP A 586 28.08 -7.47 -0.72
N ASP A 587 28.81 -6.37 -0.90
CA ASP A 587 29.18 -5.47 0.19
C ASP A 587 28.15 -4.33 0.30
N PHE A 588 27.27 -4.43 1.29
CA PHE A 588 26.24 -3.43 1.59
C PHE A 588 26.74 -2.25 2.43
N SER A 589 28.05 -2.12 2.63
CA SER A 589 28.59 -0.97 3.35
C SER A 589 28.33 0.34 2.59
N PRO A 590 28.18 1.49 3.27
CA PRO A 590 28.01 2.80 2.63
C PRO A 590 29.09 3.13 1.61
N LYS A 591 30.32 2.62 1.82
CA LYS A 591 31.47 2.80 0.88
C LYS A 591 31.26 2.13 -0.46
N ASN A 592 30.32 1.21 -0.55
CA ASN A 592 30.00 0.46 -1.76
C ASN A 592 28.52 0.68 -2.19
N GLY A 593 27.81 1.57 -1.53
CA GLY A 593 26.48 2.03 -1.88
C GLY A 593 26.44 2.73 -3.25
N GLU A 594 25.26 2.95 -3.79
CA GLU A 594 25.06 3.57 -5.11
C GLU A 594 25.71 4.95 -5.18
N GLU A 595 25.55 5.77 -4.14
CA GLU A 595 26.10 7.12 -4.09
C GLU A 595 27.63 7.15 -4.19
N ALA A 596 28.30 6.28 -3.43
CA ALA A 596 29.75 6.17 -3.48
C ALA A 596 30.24 5.75 -4.87
N ARG A 597 29.56 4.79 -5.51
CA ARG A 597 29.91 4.33 -6.85
C ARG A 597 29.73 5.42 -7.90
N ILE A 598 28.68 6.23 -7.82
CA ILE A 598 28.46 7.37 -8.73
C ILE A 598 29.58 8.41 -8.53
N ARG A 599 29.87 8.83 -7.30
CA ARG A 599 30.92 9.81 -6.98
C ARG A 599 32.31 9.37 -7.46
N GLU A 600 32.59 8.07 -7.41
CA GLU A 600 33.87 7.47 -7.83
C GLU A 600 33.91 7.07 -9.31
N GLY A 601 32.82 7.25 -10.04
CA GLY A 601 32.73 6.83 -11.45
C GLY A 601 32.73 5.32 -11.66
N ARG A 602 32.36 4.54 -10.65
CA ARG A 602 32.16 3.07 -10.73
C ARG A 602 30.77 2.67 -11.22
N GLN A 603 29.81 3.61 -11.24
CA GLN A 603 28.49 3.48 -11.82
C GLN A 603 28.23 4.71 -12.70
N MET A 604 27.75 4.47 -13.94
CA MET A 604 27.54 5.54 -14.91
C MET A 604 26.18 6.22 -14.77
N LEU A 605 25.10 5.45 -14.67
CA LEU A 605 23.74 5.95 -14.72
C LEU A 605 22.98 5.66 -13.43
N ARG A 606 22.12 6.59 -13.07
CA ARG A 606 21.12 6.44 -12.00
C ARG A 606 19.73 6.52 -12.57
N GLN A 607 18.84 5.61 -12.16
CA GLN A 607 17.42 5.75 -12.45
C GLN A 607 16.81 6.82 -11.55
N MET A 608 16.07 7.73 -12.16
CA MET A 608 15.42 8.84 -11.47
C MET A 608 13.90 8.74 -11.65
N TYR A 609 13.20 8.87 -10.52
CA TYR A 609 11.74 8.96 -10.46
C TYR A 609 11.38 10.33 -9.87
N ILE A 610 11.28 11.33 -10.74
CA ILE A 610 11.02 12.72 -10.30
C ILE A 610 9.52 12.88 -10.07
N ASN A 611 9.10 12.66 -8.85
CA ASN A 611 7.75 12.89 -8.34
C ASN A 611 7.68 14.06 -7.36
N SER A 612 8.84 14.56 -6.90
CA SER A 612 9.00 15.75 -6.09
C SER A 612 10.31 16.44 -6.45
N LEU A 613 10.49 17.67 -6.01
CA LEU A 613 11.74 18.42 -6.24
C LEU A 613 12.75 18.25 -5.10
N TYR A 614 12.34 17.64 -3.98
CA TYR A 614 13.08 17.60 -2.73
C TYR A 614 14.45 16.92 -2.87
N SER A 615 14.52 15.75 -3.49
CA SER A 615 15.78 14.98 -3.59
C SER A 615 16.64 15.39 -4.80
N TYR A 616 16.10 16.15 -5.75
CA TYR A 616 16.77 16.40 -7.03
C TYR A 616 18.13 17.09 -6.88
N SER A 617 18.23 18.11 -6.03
CA SER A 617 19.47 18.84 -5.80
C SER A 617 20.53 17.98 -5.10
N TYR A 618 20.10 17.07 -4.24
CA TYR A 618 20.98 16.07 -3.64
C TYR A 618 21.51 15.09 -4.69
N ASP A 619 20.62 14.52 -5.51
CA ASP A 619 21.00 13.61 -6.60
C ASP A 619 21.98 14.26 -7.58
N ALA A 620 21.75 15.53 -7.92
CA ALA A 620 22.65 16.31 -8.76
C ALA A 620 24.03 16.51 -8.12
N SER A 621 24.10 16.65 -6.79
CA SER A 621 25.34 16.83 -6.06
C SER A 621 26.29 15.63 -6.15
N LEU A 622 25.74 14.42 -6.34
CA LEU A 622 26.51 13.18 -6.46
C LEU A 622 27.49 13.19 -7.64
N TYR A 623 27.15 13.90 -8.72
CA TYR A 623 27.98 14.00 -9.93
C TYR A 623 29.06 15.09 -9.85
N GLY A 624 29.05 15.92 -8.82
CA GLY A 624 30.07 16.92 -8.53
C GLY A 624 30.41 17.80 -9.73
N LYS A 625 31.71 17.93 -10.08
CA LYS A 625 32.18 18.76 -11.21
C LYS A 625 31.82 18.21 -12.60
N ALA A 626 31.46 16.94 -12.69
CA ALA A 626 31.04 16.35 -13.96
C ALA A 626 29.68 16.89 -14.41
N GLY A 627 28.87 17.39 -13.47
CA GLY A 627 27.50 17.80 -13.66
C GLY A 627 26.56 16.62 -13.94
N MET A 628 25.27 16.81 -13.73
CA MET A 628 24.24 15.82 -13.99
C MET A 628 23.43 16.19 -15.25
N THR A 629 23.21 15.24 -16.13
CA THR A 629 22.26 15.36 -17.24
C THR A 629 21.16 14.30 -17.07
N LEU A 630 19.90 14.72 -17.17
CA LEU A 630 18.77 13.82 -17.36
C LEU A 630 18.78 13.34 -18.80
N ILE A 631 19.43 12.21 -19.06
CA ILE A 631 19.73 11.75 -20.44
C ILE A 631 18.60 10.91 -21.02
N GLY A 632 17.78 10.26 -20.19
CA GLY A 632 16.70 9.39 -20.62
C GLY A 632 17.12 7.96 -20.94
N TYR A 633 16.13 7.11 -21.18
CA TYR A 633 16.35 5.72 -21.59
C TYR A 633 16.71 5.65 -23.07
N PRO A 634 17.70 4.82 -23.45
CA PRO A 634 18.11 4.68 -24.85
C PRO A 634 16.97 4.08 -25.69
N GLY A 635 16.78 4.60 -26.90
CA GLY A 635 15.73 4.14 -27.80
C GLY A 635 14.31 4.60 -27.48
N VAL A 636 14.09 5.30 -26.36
CA VAL A 636 12.79 5.92 -26.04
C VAL A 636 12.68 7.27 -26.77
N PRO A 637 11.54 7.55 -27.46
CA PRO A 637 11.37 8.79 -28.25
C PRO A 637 11.43 10.06 -27.39
N GLY A 638 11.76 11.20 -28.05
CA GLY A 638 11.83 12.51 -27.44
C GLY A 638 13.05 12.65 -26.51
N SER A 639 12.83 13.04 -25.27
CA SER A 639 13.88 13.16 -24.25
C SER A 639 14.45 11.83 -23.76
N GLY A 640 13.89 10.71 -24.19
CA GLY A 640 14.18 9.42 -23.58
C GLY A 640 13.53 9.22 -22.19
N ALA A 641 12.87 10.24 -21.67
CA ALA A 641 12.10 10.13 -20.42
C ALA A 641 10.67 9.64 -20.69
N VAL A 642 10.02 9.17 -19.63
CA VAL A 642 8.69 8.58 -19.70
C VAL A 642 7.84 9.15 -18.57
N PHE A 643 6.62 9.58 -18.87
CA PHE A 643 5.63 9.87 -17.84
C PHE A 643 5.03 8.59 -17.30
N SER A 644 4.92 8.48 -15.99
CA SER A 644 4.11 7.49 -15.30
C SER A 644 3.15 8.17 -14.33
N TYR A 645 2.05 7.51 -14.01
CA TYR A 645 1.03 8.01 -13.10
C TYR A 645 0.27 6.83 -12.50
N SER A 646 -0.44 7.12 -11.40
CA SER A 646 -1.43 6.23 -10.80
C SER A 646 -2.76 6.97 -10.68
N GLY A 647 -3.83 6.25 -10.37
CA GLY A 647 -5.12 6.86 -10.09
C GLY A 647 -5.79 7.53 -11.30
N GLY A 648 -5.48 7.13 -12.54
CA GLY A 648 -6.16 7.64 -13.74
C GLY A 648 -7.65 7.32 -13.73
N LEU A 649 -8.50 8.29 -14.07
CA LEU A 649 -9.96 8.19 -14.06
C LEU A 649 -10.53 8.43 -15.45
N ALA A 650 -11.37 7.51 -15.91
CA ALA A 650 -12.05 7.56 -17.22
C ALA A 650 -13.56 7.48 -17.06
N ILE A 651 -14.29 8.14 -17.96
CA ILE A 651 -15.76 8.04 -18.08
C ILE A 651 -16.08 7.12 -19.25
N SER A 652 -16.95 6.11 -19.00
CA SER A 652 -17.45 5.24 -20.05
C SER A 652 -18.35 6.00 -21.03
N GLU A 653 -18.24 5.64 -22.31
CA GLU A 653 -19.18 6.16 -23.33
C GLU A 653 -20.63 5.72 -23.04
N ALA A 654 -20.84 4.59 -22.36
CA ALA A 654 -22.13 4.09 -21.93
C ALA A 654 -22.74 4.82 -20.73
N CYS A 655 -21.96 5.64 -19.99
CA CYS A 655 -22.42 6.40 -18.84
C CYS A 655 -23.56 7.37 -19.26
N LYS A 656 -24.70 7.26 -18.59
CA LYS A 656 -25.89 8.11 -18.87
C LYS A 656 -25.78 9.50 -18.21
N ASN A 657 -25.03 9.61 -17.12
CA ASN A 657 -24.89 10.81 -16.30
C ASN A 657 -23.46 11.39 -16.38
N LYS A 658 -22.95 11.58 -17.62
CA LYS A 658 -21.56 12.00 -17.86
C LYS A 658 -21.17 13.30 -17.15
N ASN A 659 -22.09 14.26 -17.02
CA ASN A 659 -21.79 15.49 -16.29
C ASN A 659 -21.56 15.23 -14.79
N VAL A 660 -22.35 14.34 -14.19
CA VAL A 660 -22.16 13.97 -12.77
C VAL A 660 -20.88 13.16 -12.59
N ALA A 661 -20.56 12.26 -13.53
CA ALA A 661 -19.29 11.56 -13.55
C ALA A 661 -18.11 12.54 -13.69
N TRP A 662 -18.25 13.58 -14.53
CA TRP A 662 -17.26 14.64 -14.63
C TRP A 662 -17.11 15.44 -13.33
N ASP A 663 -18.21 15.85 -12.71
CA ASP A 663 -18.17 16.57 -11.42
C ASP A 663 -17.42 15.74 -10.35
N PHE A 664 -17.56 14.43 -10.41
CA PHE A 664 -16.80 13.55 -9.52
C PHE A 664 -15.33 13.46 -9.94
N ILE A 665 -15.00 13.01 -11.16
CA ILE A 665 -13.59 12.73 -11.51
C ILE A 665 -12.73 13.99 -11.58
N SER A 666 -13.33 15.16 -11.87
CA SER A 666 -12.61 16.43 -12.01
C SER A 666 -11.95 16.92 -10.72
N TYR A 667 -12.29 16.33 -9.57
CA TYR A 667 -11.64 16.66 -8.30
C TYR A 667 -10.12 16.50 -8.36
N CYS A 668 -9.62 15.55 -9.15
CA CYS A 668 -8.19 15.30 -9.29
C CYS A 668 -7.44 16.46 -10.00
N LEU A 669 -8.15 17.31 -10.76
CA LEU A 669 -7.58 18.48 -11.43
C LEU A 669 -7.71 19.76 -10.58
N ASP A 670 -8.44 19.71 -9.46
CA ASP A 670 -8.66 20.87 -8.61
C ASP A 670 -7.36 21.30 -7.92
N PRO A 671 -6.97 22.59 -8.02
CA PRO A 671 -5.75 23.09 -7.40
C PRO A 671 -5.63 22.77 -5.89
N ASP A 672 -6.73 22.85 -5.16
CA ASP A 672 -6.72 22.61 -3.71
C ASP A 672 -6.43 21.15 -3.36
N ASN A 673 -6.84 20.22 -4.23
CA ASN A 673 -6.59 18.79 -4.06
C ASN A 673 -5.18 18.35 -4.51
N GLN A 674 -4.51 19.17 -5.36
CA GLN A 674 -3.18 18.83 -5.88
C GLN A 674 -2.01 19.36 -5.04
N GLN A 675 -2.25 20.14 -4.00
CA GLN A 675 -1.17 20.71 -3.17
C GLN A 675 -0.48 19.64 -2.31
N ASP A 676 -1.24 18.64 -1.82
CA ASP A 676 -0.76 17.62 -0.90
C ASP A 676 -1.13 16.18 -1.33
N ALA A 677 -1.75 16.01 -2.51
CA ALA A 677 -2.31 14.75 -2.97
C ALA A 677 -1.66 14.24 -4.27
N PHE A 678 -1.89 12.96 -4.58
CA PHE A 678 -1.53 12.28 -5.82
C PHE A 678 -0.06 11.87 -6.02
N GLY A 679 0.80 11.98 -4.99
CA GLY A 679 2.13 11.31 -4.97
C GLY A 679 3.07 11.63 -6.14
N GLY A 680 2.93 12.79 -6.80
CA GLY A 680 3.70 13.15 -7.98
C GLY A 680 3.73 14.65 -8.27
N LEU A 681 4.32 15.01 -9.40
CA LEU A 681 4.26 16.38 -9.92
C LEU A 681 2.82 16.72 -10.33
N PRO A 682 2.27 17.87 -9.91
CA PRO A 682 0.87 18.20 -10.16
C PRO A 682 0.57 18.42 -11.65
N THR A 683 -0.60 18.00 -12.08
CA THR A 683 -1.08 18.15 -13.47
C THR A 683 -1.75 19.49 -13.74
N ASN A 684 -2.23 20.18 -12.70
CA ASN A 684 -2.71 21.57 -12.80
C ASN A 684 -1.53 22.51 -12.96
N LYS A 685 -1.54 23.31 -14.03
CA LYS A 685 -0.40 24.17 -14.39
C LYS A 685 -0.11 25.24 -13.33
N ALA A 686 -1.10 25.81 -12.70
CA ALA A 686 -0.88 26.86 -11.69
C ALA A 686 -0.19 26.29 -10.44
N VAL A 687 -0.58 25.09 -10.02
CA VAL A 687 0.06 24.37 -8.91
C VAL A 687 1.48 23.93 -9.29
N PHE A 688 1.65 23.39 -10.51
CA PHE A 688 2.95 23.01 -11.05
C PHE A 688 3.93 24.20 -11.10
N ASP A 689 3.51 25.33 -11.69
CA ASP A 689 4.35 26.54 -11.78
C ASP A 689 4.69 27.09 -10.37
N LYS A 690 3.74 27.00 -9.44
CA LYS A 690 3.94 27.41 -8.05
C LYS A 690 4.97 26.50 -7.36
N LEU A 691 4.87 25.18 -7.52
CA LEU A 691 5.82 24.22 -6.96
C LEU A 691 7.27 24.55 -7.36
N PHE A 692 7.53 24.78 -8.65
CA PHE A 692 8.87 25.14 -9.10
C PHE A 692 9.33 26.48 -8.57
N ARG A 693 8.48 27.50 -8.62
CA ARG A 693 8.81 28.84 -8.15
C ARG A 693 9.14 28.88 -6.66
N ASP A 694 8.36 28.19 -5.84
CA ASP A 694 8.52 28.22 -4.38
C ASP A 694 9.76 27.43 -3.93
N ASN A 695 10.23 26.45 -4.71
CA ASN A 695 11.41 25.66 -4.37
C ASN A 695 12.73 26.29 -4.88
N ILE A 696 12.72 27.23 -5.84
CA ILE A 696 13.95 27.85 -6.33
C ILE A 696 14.58 28.69 -5.21
N GLY A 697 15.83 28.37 -4.85
CA GLY A 697 16.60 29.04 -3.80
C GLY A 697 16.43 28.43 -2.41
N GLU A 698 15.49 27.49 -2.24
CA GLU A 698 15.28 26.81 -0.97
C GLU A 698 16.44 25.85 -0.68
N LYS A 699 16.80 25.79 0.60
CA LYS A 699 17.77 24.84 1.14
C LYS A 699 17.05 23.53 1.45
N MET A 700 17.65 22.46 0.99
CA MET A 700 17.14 21.09 1.18
C MET A 700 18.18 20.28 1.93
N THR A 701 17.77 19.71 3.03
CA THR A 701 18.60 18.81 3.84
C THR A 701 18.29 17.36 3.46
N SER A 702 19.32 16.60 3.12
CA SER A 702 19.24 15.16 2.83
C SER A 702 20.32 14.43 3.64
N TYR A 703 20.19 13.12 3.76
CA TYR A 703 21.18 12.29 4.44
C TYR A 703 21.80 11.33 3.42
N SER A 704 23.14 11.25 3.42
CA SER A 704 23.87 10.30 2.58
C SER A 704 23.78 8.87 3.14
N ASP A 705 24.16 7.88 2.31
CA ASP A 705 24.16 6.46 2.71
C ASP A 705 24.97 6.17 4.00
N ASP A 706 25.94 7.01 4.35
CA ASP A 706 26.72 6.91 5.59
C ASP A 706 26.16 7.73 6.76
N GLY A 707 24.96 8.31 6.58
CA GLY A 707 24.24 9.07 7.60
C GLY A 707 24.68 10.53 7.75
N ALA A 708 25.60 11.03 6.91
CA ALA A 708 26.02 12.43 6.98
C ALA A 708 24.93 13.36 6.43
N GLU A 709 24.69 14.45 7.13
CA GLU A 709 23.77 15.51 6.67
C GLU A 709 24.38 16.29 5.51
N VAL A 710 23.62 16.47 4.43
CA VAL A 710 24.04 17.19 3.22
C VAL A 710 23.01 18.26 2.89
N GLU A 711 23.43 19.52 3.01
CA GLU A 711 22.61 20.67 2.62
C GLU A 711 22.86 21.02 1.14
N THR A 712 21.79 21.10 0.35
CA THR A 712 21.82 21.49 -1.06
C THR A 712 20.81 22.60 -1.33
N VAL A 713 20.94 23.26 -2.48
CA VAL A 713 20.02 24.32 -2.91
C VAL A 713 19.42 23.97 -4.25
N PHE A 714 18.09 24.05 -4.38
CA PHE A 714 17.41 23.86 -5.64
C PHE A 714 17.54 25.13 -6.50
N THR A 715 18.22 25.04 -7.63
CA THR A 715 18.57 26.20 -8.47
C THR A 715 17.61 26.39 -9.66
N GLU A 716 17.62 27.60 -10.28
CA GLU A 716 16.92 27.85 -11.55
C GLU A 716 17.39 26.91 -12.68
N ASP A 717 18.68 26.54 -12.70
CA ASP A 717 19.20 25.62 -13.72
C ASP A 717 18.64 24.21 -13.54
N TYR A 718 18.47 23.76 -12.29
CA TYR A 718 17.80 22.48 -11.99
C TYR A 718 16.32 22.50 -12.41
N ALA A 719 15.60 23.58 -12.05
CA ALA A 719 14.22 23.76 -12.48
C ALA A 719 14.07 23.72 -13.99
N ARG A 720 14.95 24.43 -14.72
CA ARG A 720 14.98 24.45 -16.18
C ARG A 720 15.28 23.07 -16.76
N SER A 721 16.26 22.37 -16.21
CA SER A 721 16.62 21.01 -16.67
C SER A 721 15.44 20.04 -16.60
N ILE A 722 14.69 20.04 -15.48
CA ILE A 722 13.51 19.17 -15.32
C ILE A 722 12.40 19.59 -16.31
N GLN A 723 12.12 20.90 -16.41
CA GLN A 723 11.07 21.41 -17.30
C GLN A 723 11.38 21.15 -18.77
N ASP A 724 12.65 21.27 -19.22
CA ASP A 724 13.06 20.98 -20.58
C ASP A 724 12.86 19.50 -20.93
N VAL A 725 13.17 18.60 -20.00
CA VAL A 725 12.91 17.16 -20.18
C VAL A 725 11.40 16.89 -20.21
N ILE A 726 10.60 17.47 -19.31
CA ILE A 726 9.13 17.36 -19.34
C ILE A 726 8.58 17.85 -20.69
N ASN A 727 9.03 19.00 -21.17
CA ASN A 727 8.55 19.61 -22.42
C ASN A 727 8.88 18.77 -23.67
N SER A 728 9.91 17.95 -23.62
CA SER A 728 10.35 17.08 -24.72
C SER A 728 9.98 15.60 -24.54
N THR A 729 9.32 15.26 -23.44
CA THR A 729 8.80 13.90 -23.17
C THR A 729 7.48 13.68 -23.91
N VAL A 730 7.40 12.58 -24.65
CA VAL A 730 6.23 12.22 -25.49
C VAL A 730 5.67 10.84 -25.18
N THR A 731 6.28 10.12 -24.26
CA THR A 731 5.95 8.72 -23.91
C THR A 731 5.30 8.64 -22.54
N VAL A 732 4.26 7.81 -22.42
CA VAL A 732 3.59 7.45 -21.17
C VAL A 732 3.69 5.95 -20.97
N SER A 733 4.07 5.50 -19.75
CA SER A 733 4.17 4.09 -19.38
C SER A 733 2.81 3.51 -18.90
N GLY A 734 2.77 2.18 -18.75
CA GLY A 734 1.68 1.50 -18.05
C GLY A 734 0.40 1.27 -18.86
N ARG A 735 0.41 1.52 -20.17
CA ARG A 735 -0.79 1.47 -21.04
C ARG A 735 -0.90 0.21 -21.90
N THR A 736 0.01 -0.72 -21.74
CA THR A 736 0.10 -1.94 -22.58
C THR A 736 -0.63 -3.11 -21.96
N SER A 737 -1.22 -3.94 -22.81
CA SER A 737 -1.87 -5.19 -22.41
C SER A 737 -0.87 -6.15 -21.76
N GLY A 738 -1.24 -6.73 -20.62
CA GLY A 738 -0.46 -7.79 -19.97
C GLY A 738 -0.19 -8.98 -20.89
N THR A 739 -1.14 -9.33 -21.76
CA THR A 739 -0.98 -10.40 -22.77
C THR A 739 0.15 -10.09 -23.76
N LEU A 740 0.26 -8.84 -24.23
CA LEU A 740 1.36 -8.45 -25.13
C LEU A 740 2.71 -8.54 -24.42
N SER A 741 2.77 -8.09 -23.18
CA SER A 741 3.98 -8.22 -22.35
C SER A 741 4.36 -9.68 -22.12
N SER A 742 3.39 -10.58 -21.90
CA SER A 742 3.63 -12.03 -21.79
C SER A 742 4.20 -12.61 -23.08
N ILE A 743 3.62 -12.28 -24.24
CA ILE A 743 4.13 -12.72 -25.55
C ILE A 743 5.60 -12.32 -25.73
N ILE A 744 5.93 -11.08 -25.38
CA ILE A 744 7.29 -10.54 -25.54
C ILE A 744 8.25 -11.26 -24.59
N ASN A 745 7.89 -11.43 -23.33
CA ASN A 745 8.73 -12.08 -22.33
C ASN A 745 8.97 -13.55 -22.67
N GLU A 746 7.92 -14.29 -23.08
CA GLU A 746 8.06 -15.70 -23.49
C GLU A 746 9.05 -15.87 -24.65
N GLU A 747 9.00 -15.03 -25.69
CA GLU A 747 9.93 -15.14 -26.82
C GLU A 747 11.34 -14.69 -26.45
N ALA A 748 11.48 -13.68 -25.57
CA ALA A 748 12.76 -13.18 -25.09
C ALA A 748 13.55 -14.26 -24.30
N GLU A 749 12.87 -15.21 -23.66
CA GLU A 749 13.51 -16.32 -22.96
C GLU A 749 14.45 -17.14 -23.90
N GLY A 750 14.09 -17.25 -25.17
CA GLY A 750 14.97 -17.92 -26.16
C GLY A 750 16.31 -17.20 -26.38
N PHE A 751 16.33 -15.86 -26.25
CA PHE A 751 17.55 -15.06 -26.27
C PHE A 751 18.35 -15.21 -24.99
N PHE A 752 17.71 -15.09 -23.84
CA PHE A 752 18.38 -15.22 -22.53
C PHE A 752 18.99 -16.59 -22.31
N ALA A 753 18.34 -17.64 -22.84
CA ALA A 753 18.89 -19.02 -22.84
C ALA A 753 19.98 -19.25 -23.91
N GLY A 754 20.36 -18.25 -24.69
CA GLY A 754 21.35 -18.39 -25.77
C GLY A 754 20.92 -19.28 -26.96
N GLN A 755 19.62 -19.57 -27.09
CA GLN A 755 19.05 -20.47 -28.09
C GLN A 755 18.68 -19.75 -29.39
N LYS A 756 18.38 -18.44 -29.32
CA LYS A 756 17.97 -17.61 -30.45
C LYS A 756 18.75 -16.31 -30.45
N SER A 757 19.00 -15.77 -31.65
CA SER A 757 19.59 -14.42 -31.80
C SER A 757 18.56 -13.32 -31.50
N ALA A 758 19.00 -12.12 -31.14
CA ALA A 758 18.14 -10.95 -30.93
C ALA A 758 17.22 -10.67 -32.13
N ASP A 759 17.73 -10.76 -33.35
CA ASP A 759 16.98 -10.55 -34.60
C ASP A 759 15.92 -11.65 -34.83
N GLU A 760 16.18 -12.87 -34.39
CA GLU A 760 15.25 -13.99 -34.50
C GLU A 760 14.11 -13.85 -33.50
N VAL A 761 14.42 -13.47 -32.26
CA VAL A 761 13.42 -13.17 -31.21
C VAL A 761 12.54 -11.99 -31.63
N ALA A 762 13.12 -10.92 -32.12
CA ALA A 762 12.40 -9.75 -32.60
C ALA A 762 11.39 -10.11 -33.73
N ARG A 763 11.77 -10.98 -34.70
CA ARG A 763 10.82 -11.49 -35.70
C ARG A 763 9.72 -12.37 -35.14
N ASN A 764 10.04 -13.21 -34.18
CA ASN A 764 9.02 -14.06 -33.53
C ASN A 764 8.00 -13.23 -32.77
N ILE A 765 8.46 -12.24 -32.00
CA ILE A 765 7.61 -11.28 -31.29
C ILE A 765 6.74 -10.51 -32.30
N GLN A 766 7.33 -10.02 -33.40
CA GLN A 766 6.60 -9.33 -34.49
C GLN A 766 5.42 -10.17 -34.98
N ASN A 767 5.64 -11.45 -35.25
CA ASN A 767 4.60 -12.33 -35.79
C ASN A 767 3.48 -12.56 -34.76
N ARG A 768 3.81 -12.91 -33.52
CA ARG A 768 2.82 -13.19 -32.46
C ARG A 768 2.07 -11.93 -32.05
N ALA A 769 2.79 -10.81 -31.84
CA ALA A 769 2.21 -9.53 -31.47
C ALA A 769 1.26 -9.00 -32.57
N SER A 770 1.64 -9.14 -33.85
CA SER A 770 0.77 -8.72 -34.97
C SER A 770 -0.57 -9.48 -34.99
N ILE A 771 -0.56 -10.76 -34.70
CA ILE A 771 -1.79 -11.56 -34.62
C ILE A 771 -2.67 -11.01 -33.45
N TYR A 772 -2.07 -10.92 -32.27
CA TYR A 772 -2.76 -10.45 -31.06
C TYR A 772 -3.35 -9.04 -31.25
N VAL A 773 -2.55 -8.09 -31.75
CA VAL A 773 -2.99 -6.69 -31.94
C VAL A 773 -4.13 -6.60 -32.95
N ASN A 774 -4.11 -7.41 -34.01
CA ASN A 774 -5.21 -7.45 -35.00
C ASN A 774 -6.49 -8.10 -34.43
N GLU A 775 -6.38 -9.06 -33.52
CA GLU A 775 -7.54 -9.67 -32.86
C GLU A 775 -8.21 -8.74 -31.82
N GLN A 776 -7.50 -7.74 -31.32
CA GLN A 776 -8.01 -6.79 -30.35
C GLN A 776 -8.69 -5.54 -30.95
N ARG A 777 -8.74 -5.44 -32.30
CA ARG A 777 -9.36 -4.31 -33.02
C ARG A 777 -10.86 -4.39 -33.15
#